data_de422dfe0a32a15eefc4f76e1c9faabb
#
_entry.id   de422dfe0a32a15eefc4f76e1c9faabb
#
_cell.length_a   1.000
_cell.length_b   1.000
_cell.length_c   1.000
_cell.angle_alpha   90.00
_cell.angle_beta   90.00
_cell.angle_gamma   90.00
#
_symmetry.space_group_name_H-M   'P 1'
#
loop_
_entity.id
_entity.type
_entity.pdbx_description
1 polymer ?
#
loop_
_entity_poly.entity_id
_entity_poly.type
_entity_poly.pdbx_seq_one_letter_code
_entity_poly.pdbx_strand_id
1 'polypeptide(L)'
;MGPVQTSLPMSSMIPKGQPCAVLDIKDCFFSIPLHDEDKERFAFSIVFPNSQHPNLRFQWKVLPQGMVNSPTICQITVDRALEPVRRSDPTVTIVQYMDDILIAAPSASQVDRAVSTVSETLKTNGFEIASAKIKKGPCATFLGLEISSSYITPPQIKIHRDIETLHDMQQSVGSLQWLRNIILIPPEVMDPLNDLLKGKNSWEQKTLTPEATRSLDFIEQQMSRSTLTRWDACASIDLYVHFTKKGGVGALAQGPPDKAQPILWVVLGKPSRAFSPGVECLGNLIMKGRKLALKHLGAEPTKIYLPFRKQFSAQSTTISEHLAMALAGFGGEIRYAAKPPWTQLLAIVDIDLPPKIVDRPQPGPTIFTDASSLTSTAAAVWQSEEQWQCIKTTDPTLSVQQLEAAAVVLACGLFPEEHLNIVTDSIFVARLCLAMSGPSVAVSTVAMMLEEALFSRKGTISVIHVNSHNPVKGFFQIGNDKADAAAKGLWTLRDARQLHESLHIGAKALAKKCGISTADVKHVVATCPHCQKSPLWSSGVNPRGLKASEIWQTDFTLCQLLKPGAWLAVTVDTYSGVIVATQHPKTDSKATIQHWLTAMAWLGIPKQIKTDNGPNFVSKSTQAFVAKWGITLVHGIPYNSTGQAIVE
;
A
#
# COMPACT_ATOMS: atom_id res chain seq x y z
N MET A 1 15.28 9.84 -27.76
CA MET A 1 14.60 10.99 -27.12
C MET A 1 13.78 10.45 -25.97
N GLY A 2 13.95 11.00 -24.75
CA GLY A 2 13.12 10.62 -23.61
C GLY A 2 11.71 11.24 -23.71
N PRO A 3 10.69 10.61 -23.10
CA PRO A 3 9.35 11.18 -23.09
C PRO A 3 9.35 12.49 -22.30
N VAL A 4 8.92 13.57 -22.92
CA VAL A 4 8.64 14.83 -22.25
C VAL A 4 7.15 14.84 -21.91
N GLN A 5 6.80 14.80 -20.64
CA GLN A 5 5.41 14.85 -20.20
C GLN A 5 4.99 16.27 -19.91
N THR A 6 3.91 16.71 -20.54
CA THR A 6 3.19 17.91 -20.16
C THR A 6 2.41 17.66 -18.87
N SER A 7 2.53 18.55 -17.90
CA SER A 7 1.69 18.50 -16.71
C SER A 7 0.25 18.87 -17.07
N LEU A 8 -0.73 18.08 -16.59
CA LEU A 8 -2.13 18.44 -16.70
C LEU A 8 -2.42 19.78 -16.01
N PRO A 9 -3.23 20.65 -16.62
CA PRO A 9 -3.70 21.85 -15.96
C PRO A 9 -4.57 21.46 -14.76
N MET A 10 -4.45 22.21 -13.68
CA MET A 10 -5.25 21.97 -12.49
C MET A 10 -6.54 22.76 -12.51
N SER A 11 -7.62 22.13 -12.07
CA SER A 11 -8.93 22.76 -11.94
C SER A 11 -8.93 24.00 -11.04
N SER A 12 -7.97 24.08 -10.10
CA SER A 12 -7.73 25.25 -9.24
C SER A 12 -7.32 26.53 -9.97
N MET A 13 -6.92 26.43 -11.24
CA MET A 13 -6.60 27.60 -12.05
C MET A 13 -7.83 28.42 -12.48
N ILE A 14 -9.05 27.88 -12.29
CA ILE A 14 -10.29 28.51 -12.75
C ILE A 14 -10.94 29.27 -11.59
N PRO A 15 -10.99 30.62 -11.61
CA PRO A 15 -11.55 31.41 -10.53
C PRO A 15 -13.06 31.18 -10.33
N LYS A 16 -13.51 31.31 -9.07
CA LYS A 16 -14.92 31.16 -8.69
C LYS A 16 -15.79 32.27 -9.28
N GLY A 17 -17.00 31.91 -9.71
CA GLY A 17 -18.00 32.87 -10.16
C GLY A 17 -17.74 33.46 -11.56
N GLN A 18 -16.64 33.12 -12.21
CA GLN A 18 -16.36 33.60 -13.56
C GLN A 18 -17.05 32.71 -14.61
N PRO A 19 -17.78 33.29 -15.56
CA PRO A 19 -18.29 32.57 -16.72
C PRO A 19 -17.13 32.01 -17.56
N CYS A 20 -17.36 30.87 -18.17
CA CYS A 20 -16.35 30.13 -18.94
C CYS A 20 -16.80 29.84 -20.36
N ALA A 21 -15.84 29.72 -21.27
CA ALA A 21 -16.02 29.12 -22.58
C ALA A 21 -14.98 28.04 -22.81
N VAL A 22 -15.37 26.93 -23.43
CA VAL A 22 -14.47 25.86 -23.83
C VAL A 22 -14.42 25.78 -25.35
N LEU A 23 -13.21 25.71 -25.88
CA LEU A 23 -12.92 25.62 -27.31
C LEU A 23 -12.09 24.36 -27.57
N ASP A 24 -12.28 23.82 -28.78
CA ASP A 24 -11.56 22.65 -29.29
C ASP A 24 -10.85 23.04 -30.60
N ILE A 25 -9.56 22.77 -30.68
CA ILE A 25 -8.78 22.99 -31.90
C ILE A 25 -8.96 21.78 -32.80
N LYS A 26 -9.48 22.02 -34.00
CA LYS A 26 -9.69 20.98 -35.00
C LYS A 26 -8.34 20.48 -35.53
N ASP A 27 -8.15 19.17 -35.56
CA ASP A 27 -6.98 18.51 -36.14
C ASP A 27 -5.62 19.12 -35.71
N CYS A 28 -5.50 19.47 -34.42
CA CYS A 28 -4.40 20.26 -33.86
C CYS A 28 -3.01 19.77 -34.29
N PHE A 29 -2.74 18.47 -34.25
CA PHE A 29 -1.46 17.88 -34.64
C PHE A 29 -1.18 18.12 -36.13
N PHE A 30 -2.18 17.98 -36.99
CA PHE A 30 -2.05 18.14 -38.43
C PHE A 30 -1.96 19.59 -38.87
N SER A 31 -2.21 20.54 -37.98
CA SER A 31 -2.00 21.96 -38.20
C SER A 31 -0.56 22.41 -37.98
N ILE A 32 0.30 21.55 -37.42
CA ILE A 32 1.70 21.88 -37.11
C ILE A 32 2.62 21.28 -38.17
N PRO A 33 3.25 22.12 -39.04
CA PRO A 33 4.15 21.63 -40.08
C PRO A 33 5.47 21.13 -39.49
N LEU A 34 6.01 20.05 -40.07
CA LEU A 34 7.36 19.56 -39.78
C LEU A 34 8.38 20.37 -40.58
N HIS A 35 9.55 20.61 -39.97
CA HIS A 35 10.71 21.14 -40.68
C HIS A 35 11.14 20.19 -41.80
N ASP A 36 11.61 20.72 -42.93
CA ASP A 36 11.92 19.89 -44.10
C ASP A 36 12.97 18.80 -43.81
N GLU A 37 13.99 19.11 -43.01
CA GLU A 37 15.03 18.18 -42.60
C GLU A 37 14.52 17.03 -41.69
N ASP A 38 13.38 17.25 -41.03
CA ASP A 38 12.81 16.24 -40.12
C ASP A 38 11.82 15.31 -40.82
N LYS A 39 11.27 15.68 -41.98
CA LYS A 39 10.24 14.90 -42.70
C LYS A 39 10.69 13.48 -43.01
N GLU A 40 11.97 13.31 -43.41
CA GLU A 40 12.53 12.00 -43.73
C GLU A 40 12.53 11.04 -42.54
N ARG A 41 12.66 11.56 -41.32
CA ARG A 41 12.63 10.75 -40.06
C ARG A 41 11.26 10.14 -39.79
N PHE A 42 10.22 10.65 -40.43
CA PHE A 42 8.84 10.20 -40.32
C PHE A 42 8.34 9.55 -41.62
N ALA A 43 9.25 8.98 -42.39
CA ALA A 43 8.91 8.18 -43.56
C ALA A 43 8.31 6.81 -43.13
N PHE A 44 7.31 6.36 -43.87
CA PHE A 44 6.69 5.06 -43.69
C PHE A 44 6.35 4.41 -45.02
N SER A 45 6.13 3.10 -45.00
CA SER A 45 5.75 2.33 -46.17
C SER A 45 4.45 1.59 -45.92
N ILE A 46 3.58 1.60 -46.91
CA ILE A 46 2.40 0.74 -46.94
C ILE A 46 2.79 -0.52 -47.72
N VAL A 47 2.76 -1.65 -47.03
CA VAL A 47 3.04 -2.98 -47.60
C VAL A 47 1.72 -3.67 -47.83
N PHE A 48 1.45 -4.11 -49.07
CA PHE A 48 0.24 -4.84 -49.41
C PHE A 48 0.40 -6.33 -49.10
N PRO A 49 -0.62 -6.99 -48.57
CA PRO A 49 -0.58 -8.43 -48.34
C PRO A 49 -0.26 -9.19 -49.64
N ASN A 50 0.57 -10.22 -49.53
CA ASN A 50 0.99 -11.10 -50.66
C ASN A 50 1.64 -10.39 -51.84
N SER A 51 2.21 -9.19 -51.63
CA SER A 51 2.88 -8.42 -52.70
C SER A 51 2.00 -8.16 -53.94
N GLN A 52 0.69 -8.06 -53.75
CA GLN A 52 -0.27 -7.82 -54.84
C GLN A 52 -0.11 -6.46 -55.53
N HIS A 53 0.49 -5.49 -54.84
CA HIS A 53 0.82 -4.20 -55.39
C HIS A 53 2.22 -3.75 -54.93
N PRO A 54 2.90 -2.89 -55.66
CA PRO A 54 4.17 -2.27 -55.23
C PRO A 54 3.98 -1.50 -53.89
N ASN A 55 4.98 -1.60 -53.01
CA ASN A 55 4.97 -0.87 -51.73
C ASN A 55 4.94 0.65 -52.01
N LEU A 56 4.04 1.34 -51.35
CA LEU A 56 3.98 2.79 -51.39
C LEU A 56 4.82 3.38 -50.25
N ARG A 57 5.59 4.43 -50.57
CA ARG A 57 6.41 5.16 -49.60
C ARG A 57 5.88 6.57 -49.42
N PHE A 58 5.74 6.97 -48.18
CA PHE A 58 5.25 8.28 -47.77
C PHE A 58 6.11 8.85 -46.65
N GLN A 59 6.02 10.15 -46.47
CA GLN A 59 6.56 10.87 -45.33
C GLN A 59 5.54 11.88 -44.80
N TRP A 60 5.54 12.07 -43.49
CA TRP A 60 4.68 13.06 -42.87
C TRP A 60 5.15 14.49 -43.23
N LYS A 61 4.22 15.36 -43.57
CA LYS A 61 4.46 16.80 -43.75
C LYS A 61 4.15 17.61 -42.51
N VAL A 62 3.34 17.03 -41.61
CA VAL A 62 2.83 17.60 -40.38
C VAL A 62 3.13 16.70 -39.20
N LEU A 63 2.93 17.20 -38.00
CA LEU A 63 3.19 16.45 -36.78
C LEU A 63 2.36 15.15 -36.73
N PRO A 64 2.98 13.95 -36.73
CA PRO A 64 2.24 12.69 -36.78
C PRO A 64 1.62 12.36 -35.43
N GLN A 65 0.43 11.76 -35.46
CA GLN A 65 -0.15 11.13 -34.27
C GLN A 65 0.60 9.83 -33.96
N GLY A 66 0.73 9.50 -32.66
CA GLY A 66 1.41 8.28 -32.20
C GLY A 66 2.92 8.44 -31.92
N MET A 67 3.54 9.55 -32.30
CA MET A 67 4.89 9.87 -31.85
C MET A 67 4.87 10.31 -30.37
N VAL A 68 5.80 9.79 -29.57
CA VAL A 68 5.87 10.04 -28.11
C VAL A 68 5.90 11.52 -27.74
N ASN A 69 6.57 12.36 -28.55
CA ASN A 69 6.73 13.78 -28.28
C ASN A 69 5.69 14.68 -28.98
N SER A 70 4.85 14.16 -29.86
CA SER A 70 3.82 14.97 -30.55
C SER A 70 2.90 15.71 -29.60
N PRO A 71 2.40 15.12 -28.51
CA PRO A 71 1.58 15.85 -27.55
C PRO A 71 2.29 17.04 -26.93
N THR A 72 3.56 16.90 -26.56
CA THR A 72 4.36 18.00 -25.97
C THR A 72 4.63 19.10 -26.97
N ILE A 73 4.96 18.76 -28.21
CA ILE A 73 5.20 19.73 -29.28
C ILE A 73 3.91 20.51 -29.57
N CYS A 74 2.76 19.80 -29.64
CA CYS A 74 1.45 20.43 -29.82
C CYS A 74 1.16 21.41 -28.67
N GLN A 75 1.33 20.98 -27.43
CA GLN A 75 1.14 21.82 -26.24
C GLN A 75 1.97 23.11 -26.29
N ILE A 76 3.28 22.99 -26.58
CA ILE A 76 4.19 24.14 -26.65
C ILE A 76 3.85 25.07 -27.80
N THR A 77 3.47 24.53 -28.94
CA THR A 77 3.16 25.34 -30.13
C THR A 77 1.89 26.18 -29.93
N VAL A 78 0.84 25.56 -29.39
CA VAL A 78 -0.41 26.26 -29.05
C VAL A 78 -0.18 27.26 -27.90
N ASP A 79 0.60 26.90 -26.88
CA ASP A 79 0.93 27.78 -25.77
C ASP A 79 1.63 29.07 -26.25
N ARG A 80 2.61 28.93 -27.13
CA ARG A 80 3.30 30.07 -27.75
C ARG A 80 2.36 30.94 -28.58
N ALA A 81 1.42 30.35 -29.31
CA ALA A 81 0.44 31.08 -30.09
C ALA A 81 -0.52 31.90 -29.20
N LEU A 82 -0.82 31.39 -27.98
CA LEU A 82 -1.71 32.05 -27.02
C LEU A 82 -1.01 33.10 -26.13
N GLU A 83 0.31 33.10 -26.05
CA GLU A 83 1.08 33.98 -25.17
C GLU A 83 0.79 35.49 -25.39
N PRO A 84 0.68 36.03 -26.64
CA PRO A 84 0.31 37.41 -26.83
C PRO A 84 -1.07 37.77 -26.28
N VAL A 85 -2.03 36.84 -26.36
CA VAL A 85 -3.39 37.05 -25.83
C VAL A 85 -3.37 37.11 -24.30
N ARG A 86 -2.62 36.22 -23.64
CA ARG A 86 -2.47 36.24 -22.19
C ARG A 86 -1.83 37.52 -21.66
N ARG A 87 -0.88 38.08 -22.42
CA ARG A 87 -0.23 39.35 -22.05
C ARG A 87 -1.10 40.58 -22.29
N SER A 88 -1.99 40.53 -23.26
CA SER A 88 -2.84 41.66 -23.61
C SER A 88 -3.95 41.93 -22.60
N ASP A 89 -4.46 40.88 -21.96
CA ASP A 89 -5.52 41.00 -20.93
C ASP A 89 -5.26 40.01 -19.74
N PRO A 90 -4.55 40.49 -18.70
CA PRO A 90 -4.27 39.71 -17.51
C PRO A 90 -5.52 39.32 -16.70
N THR A 91 -6.67 39.92 -16.97
CA THR A 91 -7.93 39.60 -16.27
C THR A 91 -8.62 38.35 -16.80
N VAL A 92 -8.19 37.91 -18.00
CA VAL A 92 -8.69 36.70 -18.65
C VAL A 92 -7.81 35.50 -18.29
N THR A 93 -8.41 34.46 -17.73
CA THR A 93 -7.72 33.19 -17.48
C THR A 93 -7.86 32.28 -18.70
N ILE A 94 -6.74 31.87 -19.29
CA ILE A 94 -6.69 30.95 -20.43
C ILE A 94 -5.95 29.68 -19.95
N VAL A 95 -6.66 28.58 -19.81
CA VAL A 95 -6.12 27.27 -19.47
C VAL A 95 -6.14 26.40 -20.73
N GLN A 96 -4.99 25.90 -21.14
CA GLN A 96 -4.83 25.12 -22.37
C GLN A 96 -4.23 23.75 -22.06
N TYR A 97 -4.78 22.73 -22.66
CA TYR A 97 -4.23 21.37 -22.64
C TYR A 97 -4.45 20.72 -24.01
N MET A 98 -3.36 20.53 -24.75
CA MET A 98 -3.37 20.03 -26.13
C MET A 98 -4.28 20.89 -27.02
N ASP A 99 -5.34 20.29 -27.53
CA ASP A 99 -6.38 20.87 -28.38
C ASP A 99 -7.54 21.51 -27.60
N ASP A 100 -7.66 21.26 -26.29
CA ASP A 100 -8.70 21.83 -25.44
C ASP A 100 -8.25 23.15 -24.80
N ILE A 101 -9.06 24.18 -24.92
CA ILE A 101 -8.82 25.51 -24.33
C ILE A 101 -10.03 25.93 -23.50
N LEU A 102 -9.81 26.31 -22.25
CA LEU A 102 -10.81 26.93 -21.40
C LEU A 102 -10.46 28.41 -21.20
N ILE A 103 -11.44 29.27 -21.39
CA ILE A 103 -11.33 30.72 -21.16
C ILE A 103 -12.31 31.10 -20.06
N ALA A 104 -11.84 31.80 -19.04
CA ALA A 104 -12.65 32.37 -17.98
C ALA A 104 -12.35 33.87 -17.82
N ALA A 105 -13.37 34.66 -17.55
CA ALA A 105 -13.23 36.10 -17.33
C ALA A 105 -14.30 36.62 -16.36
N PRO A 106 -14.14 37.83 -15.78
CA PRO A 106 -15.09 38.40 -14.81
C PRO A 106 -16.51 38.59 -15.33
N SER A 107 -16.70 38.78 -16.65
CA SER A 107 -18.02 38.95 -17.28
C SER A 107 -18.16 38.13 -18.56
N ALA A 108 -19.40 37.79 -18.91
CA ALA A 108 -19.71 37.07 -20.13
C ALA A 108 -19.27 37.82 -21.40
N SER A 109 -19.38 39.13 -21.40
CA SER A 109 -18.93 39.98 -22.52
C SER A 109 -17.40 39.97 -22.71
N GLN A 110 -16.64 39.85 -21.62
CA GLN A 110 -15.19 39.66 -21.69
C GLN A 110 -14.82 38.25 -22.18
N VAL A 111 -15.57 37.23 -21.77
CA VAL A 111 -15.39 35.86 -22.29
C VAL A 111 -15.61 35.87 -23.81
N ASP A 112 -16.69 36.48 -24.30
CA ASP A 112 -16.98 36.56 -25.76
C ASP A 112 -15.88 37.25 -26.53
N ARG A 113 -15.37 38.40 -26.04
CA ARG A 113 -14.23 39.09 -26.63
C ARG A 113 -12.97 38.22 -26.64
N ALA A 114 -12.68 37.59 -25.52
CA ALA A 114 -11.51 36.71 -25.41
C ALA A 114 -11.60 35.50 -26.35
N VAL A 115 -12.77 34.91 -26.50
CA VAL A 115 -13.03 33.82 -27.47
C VAL A 115 -12.74 34.28 -28.90
N SER A 116 -13.21 35.47 -29.27
CA SER A 116 -12.94 36.04 -30.62
C SER A 116 -11.45 36.28 -30.82
N THR A 117 -10.77 36.93 -29.87
CA THR A 117 -9.34 37.21 -29.94
C THR A 117 -8.50 35.92 -30.00
N VAL A 118 -8.80 34.92 -29.18
CA VAL A 118 -8.14 33.61 -29.20
C VAL A 118 -8.35 32.93 -30.55
N SER A 119 -9.58 32.95 -31.06
CA SER A 119 -9.92 32.33 -32.35
C SER A 119 -9.16 32.98 -33.52
N GLU A 120 -9.08 34.31 -33.58
CA GLU A 120 -8.33 35.04 -34.59
C GLU A 120 -6.83 34.76 -34.47
N THR A 121 -6.27 34.81 -33.26
CA THR A 121 -4.85 34.57 -33.03
C THR A 121 -4.46 33.13 -33.40
N LEU A 122 -5.26 32.14 -33.06
CA LEU A 122 -5.01 30.74 -33.46
C LEU A 122 -5.12 30.58 -34.98
N LYS A 123 -6.12 31.19 -35.60
CA LYS A 123 -6.27 31.16 -37.07
C LYS A 123 -5.06 31.77 -37.78
N THR A 124 -4.53 32.90 -37.30
CA THR A 124 -3.31 33.52 -37.81
C THR A 124 -2.09 32.61 -37.69
N ASN A 125 -2.03 31.75 -36.66
CA ASN A 125 -0.98 30.77 -36.46
C ASN A 125 -1.24 29.41 -37.15
N GLY A 126 -2.26 29.34 -38.03
CA GLY A 126 -2.56 28.12 -38.81
C GLY A 126 -3.44 27.10 -38.14
N PHE A 127 -4.05 27.43 -37.00
CA PHE A 127 -4.99 26.54 -36.28
C PHE A 127 -6.43 26.91 -36.62
N GLU A 128 -7.30 25.91 -36.68
CA GLU A 128 -8.74 26.06 -36.87
C GLU A 128 -9.50 25.64 -35.60
N ILE A 129 -10.43 26.48 -35.16
CA ILE A 129 -11.31 26.13 -34.02
C ILE A 129 -12.57 25.44 -34.53
N ALA A 130 -12.98 24.36 -33.87
CA ALA A 130 -14.23 23.67 -34.13
C ALA A 130 -15.39 24.53 -33.60
N SER A 131 -15.88 25.47 -34.39
CA SER A 131 -16.92 26.46 -33.99
C SER A 131 -18.20 25.80 -33.48
N ALA A 132 -18.57 24.65 -34.02
CA ALA A 132 -19.73 23.87 -33.58
C ALA A 132 -19.56 23.26 -32.17
N LYS A 133 -18.34 23.16 -31.65
CA LYS A 133 -18.02 22.58 -30.32
C LYS A 133 -17.79 23.65 -29.25
N ILE A 134 -17.90 24.93 -29.56
CA ILE A 134 -17.74 26.00 -28.58
C ILE A 134 -18.89 25.94 -27.58
N LYS A 135 -18.54 25.68 -26.32
CA LYS A 135 -19.51 25.65 -25.20
C LYS A 135 -19.28 26.88 -24.33
N LYS A 136 -20.34 27.66 -24.14
CA LYS A 136 -20.33 28.85 -23.28
C LYS A 136 -21.39 28.72 -22.20
N GLY A 137 -21.12 29.20 -21.01
CA GLY A 137 -22.13 29.25 -19.96
C GLY A 137 -21.57 29.25 -18.55
N PRO A 138 -22.46 29.24 -17.55
CA PRO A 138 -22.06 29.11 -16.16
C PRO A 138 -21.55 27.69 -15.81
N CYS A 139 -21.89 26.70 -16.64
CA CYS A 139 -21.43 25.32 -16.52
C CYS A 139 -20.74 24.89 -17.81
N ALA A 140 -19.54 24.39 -17.70
CA ALA A 140 -18.73 23.93 -18.82
C ALA A 140 -18.12 22.56 -18.51
N THR A 141 -17.90 21.75 -19.55
CA THR A 141 -17.15 20.48 -19.43
C THR A 141 -15.76 20.70 -20.04
N PHE A 142 -14.72 20.53 -19.23
CA PHE A 142 -13.33 20.67 -19.65
C PHE A 142 -12.51 19.52 -19.12
N LEU A 143 -11.79 18.82 -19.97
CA LEU A 143 -11.02 17.62 -19.65
C LEU A 143 -11.84 16.58 -18.87
N GLY A 144 -13.11 16.42 -19.22
CA GLY A 144 -14.03 15.51 -18.55
C GLY A 144 -14.59 16.01 -17.22
N LEU A 145 -14.15 17.17 -16.72
CA LEU A 145 -14.65 17.79 -15.50
C LEU A 145 -15.89 18.63 -15.77
N GLU A 146 -16.87 18.54 -14.89
CA GLU A 146 -18.01 19.46 -14.87
C GLU A 146 -17.67 20.68 -13.99
N ILE A 147 -17.54 21.82 -14.62
CA ILE A 147 -17.21 23.08 -13.98
C ILE A 147 -18.49 23.88 -13.83
N SER A 148 -19.01 24.02 -12.61
CA SER A 148 -20.10 24.93 -12.27
C SER A 148 -19.57 26.28 -11.81
N SER A 149 -20.43 27.22 -11.47
CA SER A 149 -20.02 28.54 -10.98
C SER A 149 -19.19 28.51 -9.69
N SER A 150 -19.40 27.50 -8.84
CA SER A 150 -18.79 27.40 -7.50
C SER A 150 -18.03 26.12 -7.27
N TYR A 151 -18.34 25.05 -7.99
CA TYR A 151 -17.81 23.71 -7.74
C TYR A 151 -17.25 23.08 -9.01
N ILE A 152 -16.32 22.17 -8.83
CA ILE A 152 -15.78 21.31 -9.87
C ILE A 152 -16.07 19.88 -9.46
N THR A 153 -16.81 19.17 -10.30
CA THR A 153 -17.25 17.80 -10.05
C THR A 153 -16.48 16.84 -10.95
N PRO A 154 -15.96 15.74 -10.43
CA PRO A 154 -15.32 14.72 -11.25
C PRO A 154 -16.36 14.07 -12.17
N PRO A 155 -15.96 13.62 -13.37
CA PRO A 155 -16.85 12.90 -14.25
C PRO A 155 -17.22 11.55 -13.62
N GLN A 156 -18.42 11.06 -13.93
CA GLN A 156 -18.82 9.69 -13.62
C GLN A 156 -18.08 8.72 -14.56
N ILE A 157 -16.86 8.36 -14.20
CA ILE A 157 -16.05 7.42 -14.97
C ILE A 157 -16.38 6.01 -14.48
N LYS A 158 -16.72 5.13 -15.41
CA LYS A 158 -16.83 3.71 -15.13
C LYS A 158 -15.42 3.15 -14.99
N ILE A 159 -15.04 2.73 -13.78
CA ILE A 159 -13.74 2.11 -13.54
C ILE A 159 -13.74 0.73 -14.20
N HIS A 160 -12.73 0.47 -15.03
CA HIS A 160 -12.54 -0.83 -15.65
C HIS A 160 -12.12 -1.86 -14.60
N ARG A 161 -12.96 -2.89 -14.41
CA ARG A 161 -12.77 -3.94 -13.39
C ARG A 161 -12.37 -5.29 -13.98
N ASP A 162 -12.53 -5.46 -15.29
CA ASP A 162 -12.17 -6.69 -15.99
C ASP A 162 -10.66 -6.68 -16.27
N ILE A 163 -9.89 -7.00 -15.23
CA ILE A 163 -8.44 -6.98 -15.24
C ILE A 163 -7.91 -8.39 -15.40
N GLU A 164 -7.35 -8.69 -16.56
CA GLU A 164 -6.73 -9.99 -16.87
C GLU A 164 -5.21 -9.87 -17.01
N THR A 165 -4.72 -8.71 -17.41
CA THR A 165 -3.30 -8.49 -17.69
C THR A 165 -2.73 -7.30 -16.95
N LEU A 166 -1.38 -7.24 -16.86
CA LEU A 166 -0.68 -6.07 -16.33
C LEU A 166 -1.00 -4.81 -17.15
N HIS A 167 -1.24 -4.93 -18.46
CA HIS A 167 -1.63 -3.80 -19.31
C HIS A 167 -2.98 -3.22 -18.88
N ASP A 168 -3.97 -4.06 -18.62
CA ASP A 168 -5.30 -3.62 -18.15
C ASP A 168 -5.19 -2.90 -16.80
N MET A 169 -4.34 -3.44 -15.91
CA MET A 169 -4.08 -2.81 -14.61
C MET A 169 -3.40 -1.45 -14.77
N GLN A 170 -2.42 -1.33 -15.67
CA GLN A 170 -1.74 -0.05 -15.96
C GLN A 170 -2.71 0.98 -16.52
N GLN A 171 -3.62 0.58 -17.41
CA GLN A 171 -4.65 1.45 -17.98
C GLN A 171 -5.64 1.91 -16.90
N SER A 172 -6.11 0.99 -16.06
CA SER A 172 -7.03 1.30 -14.96
C SER A 172 -6.40 2.27 -13.96
N VAL A 173 -5.20 1.98 -13.46
CA VAL A 173 -4.48 2.87 -12.52
C VAL A 173 -4.12 4.20 -13.18
N GLY A 174 -3.76 4.22 -14.45
CA GLY A 174 -3.48 5.45 -15.20
C GLY A 174 -4.68 6.39 -15.20
N SER A 175 -5.89 5.88 -15.44
CA SER A 175 -7.12 6.67 -15.36
C SER A 175 -7.40 7.22 -13.96
N LEU A 176 -7.09 6.44 -12.91
CA LEU A 176 -7.25 6.86 -11.51
C LEU A 176 -6.25 7.94 -11.10
N GLN A 177 -5.03 7.94 -11.64
CA GLN A 177 -4.04 8.98 -11.36
C GLN A 177 -4.53 10.39 -11.74
N TRP A 178 -5.29 10.47 -12.82
CA TRP A 178 -5.91 11.73 -13.24
C TRP A 178 -6.97 12.23 -12.24
N LEU A 179 -7.76 11.32 -11.64
CA LEU A 179 -8.76 11.66 -10.64
C LEU A 179 -8.16 12.15 -9.32
N ARG A 180 -6.94 11.78 -8.98
CA ARG A 180 -6.29 12.16 -7.71
C ARG A 180 -6.10 13.67 -7.51
N ASN A 181 -6.17 14.44 -8.57
CA ASN A 181 -6.13 15.90 -8.47
C ASN A 181 -7.47 16.50 -8.01
N ILE A 182 -8.56 15.75 -8.14
CA ILE A 182 -9.93 16.23 -7.92
C ILE A 182 -10.55 15.57 -6.70
N ILE A 183 -10.36 14.27 -6.53
CA ILE A 183 -10.85 13.52 -5.39
C ILE A 183 -9.70 13.15 -4.45
N LEU A 184 -9.98 13.16 -3.15
CA LEU A 184 -9.03 12.70 -2.16
C LEU A 184 -8.97 11.17 -2.18
N ILE A 185 -7.87 10.64 -2.72
CA ILE A 185 -7.56 9.21 -2.65
C ILE A 185 -6.36 9.05 -1.73
N PRO A 186 -6.56 8.58 -0.49
CA PRO A 186 -5.46 8.36 0.45
C PRO A 186 -4.44 7.35 -0.09
N PRO A 187 -3.16 7.44 0.28
CA PRO A 187 -2.13 6.51 -0.15
C PRO A 187 -2.47 5.04 0.15
N GLU A 188 -3.15 4.78 1.27
CA GLU A 188 -3.58 3.46 1.70
C GLU A 188 -4.52 2.78 0.69
N VAL A 189 -5.37 3.57 0.05
CA VAL A 189 -6.32 3.10 -0.97
C VAL A 189 -5.60 2.77 -2.29
N MET A 190 -4.55 3.51 -2.62
CA MET A 190 -3.79 3.28 -3.86
C MET A 190 -2.78 2.12 -3.74
N ASP A 191 -2.31 1.80 -2.55
CA ASP A 191 -1.26 0.79 -2.35
C ASP A 191 -1.62 -0.59 -2.91
N PRO A 192 -2.81 -1.18 -2.64
CA PRO A 192 -3.17 -2.48 -3.20
C PRO A 192 -3.22 -2.48 -4.74
N LEU A 193 -3.60 -1.36 -5.34
CA LEU A 193 -3.63 -1.19 -6.80
C LEU A 193 -2.22 -1.08 -7.38
N ASN A 194 -1.34 -0.30 -6.72
CA ASN A 194 0.06 -0.15 -7.12
C ASN A 194 0.85 -1.45 -6.98
N ASP A 195 0.53 -2.30 -6.00
CA ASP A 195 1.17 -3.59 -5.83
C ASP A 195 0.90 -4.55 -7.01
N LEU A 196 -0.27 -4.44 -7.64
CA LEU A 196 -0.60 -5.19 -8.86
C LEU A 196 0.13 -4.71 -10.11
N LEU A 197 0.71 -3.49 -10.10
CA LEU A 197 1.53 -2.97 -11.20
C LEU A 197 2.94 -3.59 -11.28
N LYS A 198 3.34 -4.38 -10.29
CA LYS A 198 4.64 -5.07 -10.29
C LYS A 198 4.64 -6.15 -11.37
N GLY A 199 5.58 -6.07 -12.29
CA GLY A 199 5.75 -7.02 -13.38
C GLY A 199 6.72 -6.49 -14.43
N LYS A 200 7.20 -7.38 -15.32
CA LYS A 200 8.15 -7.02 -16.40
C LYS A 200 7.48 -6.90 -17.76
N ASN A 201 6.45 -7.70 -17.99
CA ASN A 201 5.80 -7.81 -19.30
C ASN A 201 4.33 -7.39 -19.21
N SER A 202 3.86 -6.62 -20.17
CA SER A 202 2.48 -6.10 -20.23
C SER A 202 1.40 -7.19 -20.30
N TRP A 203 1.74 -8.37 -20.78
CA TRP A 203 0.83 -9.53 -20.91
C TRP A 203 0.81 -10.46 -19.68
N GLU A 204 1.56 -10.16 -18.62
CA GLU A 204 1.49 -10.94 -17.38
C GLU A 204 0.07 -10.96 -16.84
N GLN A 205 -0.42 -12.16 -16.50
CA GLN A 205 -1.76 -12.29 -15.92
C GLN A 205 -1.83 -11.64 -14.55
N LYS A 206 -2.88 -10.87 -14.35
CA LYS A 206 -3.20 -10.17 -13.09
C LYS A 206 -4.66 -10.41 -12.73
N THR A 207 -4.93 -10.57 -11.46
CA THR A 207 -6.28 -10.66 -10.92
C THR A 207 -6.45 -9.66 -9.79
N LEU A 208 -7.63 -9.05 -9.69
CA LEU A 208 -7.93 -8.15 -8.59
C LEU A 208 -7.97 -8.91 -7.27
N THR A 209 -7.16 -8.47 -6.31
CA THR A 209 -7.24 -8.95 -4.93
C THR A 209 -8.48 -8.35 -4.23
N PRO A 210 -8.99 -8.98 -3.14
CA PRO A 210 -10.08 -8.41 -2.36
C PRO A 210 -9.78 -6.99 -1.83
N GLU A 211 -8.52 -6.70 -1.50
CA GLU A 211 -8.05 -5.38 -1.07
C GLU A 211 -8.13 -4.38 -2.22
N ALA A 212 -7.67 -4.75 -3.42
CA ALA A 212 -7.74 -3.91 -4.61
C ALA A 212 -9.19 -3.62 -5.00
N THR A 213 -10.08 -4.61 -4.89
CA THR A 213 -11.52 -4.42 -5.14
C THR A 213 -12.12 -3.40 -4.17
N ARG A 214 -11.83 -3.52 -2.88
CA ARG A 214 -12.27 -2.52 -1.86
C ARG A 214 -11.73 -1.13 -2.15
N SER A 215 -10.50 -1.02 -2.66
CA SER A 215 -9.92 0.25 -3.07
C SER A 215 -10.69 0.88 -4.23
N LEU A 216 -11.08 0.10 -5.24
CA LEU A 216 -11.89 0.58 -6.36
C LEU A 216 -13.30 1.01 -5.89
N ASP A 217 -13.92 0.26 -4.98
CA ASP A 217 -15.22 0.61 -4.40
C ASP A 217 -15.16 1.94 -3.64
N PHE A 218 -14.10 2.14 -2.86
CA PHE A 218 -13.87 3.41 -2.16
C PHE A 218 -13.74 4.58 -3.16
N ILE A 219 -12.96 4.41 -4.23
CA ILE A 219 -12.75 5.44 -5.24
C ILE A 219 -14.06 5.78 -5.95
N GLU A 220 -14.88 4.79 -6.30
CA GLU A 220 -16.21 5.03 -6.90
C GLU A 220 -17.15 5.78 -5.97
N GLN A 221 -17.15 5.46 -4.67
CA GLN A 221 -17.91 6.22 -3.68
C GLN A 221 -17.42 7.67 -3.57
N GLN A 222 -16.10 7.89 -3.61
CA GLN A 222 -15.55 9.24 -3.58
C GLN A 222 -15.89 10.05 -4.83
N MET A 223 -15.90 9.45 -6.01
CA MET A 223 -16.32 10.13 -7.25
C MET A 223 -17.75 10.68 -7.18
N SER A 224 -18.65 9.97 -6.51
CA SER A 224 -20.04 10.41 -6.36
C SER A 224 -20.26 11.46 -5.26
N ARG A 225 -19.33 11.59 -4.32
CA ARG A 225 -19.47 12.45 -3.12
C ARG A 225 -18.52 13.64 -3.09
N SER A 226 -17.39 13.56 -3.81
CA SER A 226 -16.35 14.58 -3.75
C SER A 226 -16.56 15.67 -4.78
N THR A 227 -16.51 16.91 -4.32
CA THR A 227 -16.43 18.10 -5.17
C THR A 227 -15.30 18.99 -4.68
N LEU A 228 -14.57 19.61 -5.60
CA LEU A 228 -13.66 20.70 -5.28
C LEU A 228 -14.40 22.04 -5.40
N THR A 229 -14.09 22.98 -4.51
CA THR A 229 -14.58 24.35 -4.62
C THR A 229 -13.69 25.12 -5.58
N ARG A 230 -14.29 25.94 -6.46
CA ARG A 230 -13.53 26.85 -7.31
C ARG A 230 -12.86 27.91 -6.43
N TRP A 231 -11.64 28.28 -6.81
CA TRP A 231 -10.86 29.29 -6.08
C TRP A 231 -11.52 30.67 -6.13
N ASP A 232 -11.66 31.27 -4.95
CA ASP A 232 -12.08 32.67 -4.78
C ASP A 232 -10.82 33.53 -4.57
N ALA A 233 -10.52 34.41 -5.53
CA ALA A 233 -9.35 35.28 -5.47
C ALA A 233 -9.39 36.29 -4.32
N CYS A 234 -10.58 36.58 -3.76
CA CYS A 234 -10.77 37.53 -2.67
C CYS A 234 -10.63 36.88 -1.29
N ALA A 235 -10.65 35.54 -1.21
CA ALA A 235 -10.56 34.80 0.06
C ALA A 235 -9.13 34.27 0.30
N SER A 236 -8.74 34.24 1.56
CA SER A 236 -7.44 33.67 1.96
C SER A 236 -7.35 32.19 1.63
N ILE A 237 -6.17 31.76 1.25
CA ILE A 237 -5.84 30.35 0.97
C ILE A 237 -5.07 29.81 2.17
N ASP A 238 -5.51 28.70 2.72
CA ASP A 238 -4.87 28.04 3.85
C ASP A 238 -4.40 26.63 3.44
N LEU A 239 -3.24 26.23 3.93
CA LEU A 239 -2.68 24.89 3.73
C LEU A 239 -2.91 24.04 4.98
N TYR A 240 -3.62 22.94 4.83
CA TYR A 240 -3.81 21.91 5.86
C TYR A 240 -2.94 20.72 5.55
N VAL A 241 -2.23 20.20 6.55
CA VAL A 241 -1.38 19.02 6.39
C VAL A 241 -1.69 18.00 7.49
N HIS A 242 -1.72 16.73 7.09
CA HIS A 242 -1.97 15.60 7.97
C HIS A 242 -1.01 14.47 7.64
N PHE A 243 -0.77 13.61 8.61
CA PHE A 243 0.10 12.45 8.48
C PHE A 243 -0.72 11.16 8.62
N THR A 244 -0.48 10.22 7.72
CA THR A 244 -0.99 8.84 7.79
C THR A 244 0.16 7.85 7.80
N LYS A 245 -0.09 6.59 8.15
CA LYS A 245 0.97 5.53 8.12
C LYS A 245 1.63 5.34 6.76
N LYS A 246 1.02 5.84 5.69
CA LYS A 246 1.52 5.69 4.31
C LYS A 246 2.14 6.96 3.74
N GLY A 247 2.08 8.06 4.47
CA GLY A 247 2.66 9.32 4.05
C GLY A 247 1.86 10.55 4.46
N GLY A 248 2.14 11.69 3.83
CA GLY A 248 1.47 12.95 4.08
C GLY A 248 0.31 13.21 3.12
N VAL A 249 -0.79 13.72 3.65
CA VAL A 249 -1.96 14.17 2.90
C VAL A 249 -2.37 15.55 3.37
N GLY A 250 -2.64 16.46 2.45
CA GLY A 250 -3.07 17.81 2.76
C GLY A 250 -4.00 18.39 1.72
N ALA A 251 -4.43 19.60 1.98
CA ALA A 251 -5.26 20.38 1.07
C ALA A 251 -4.94 21.87 1.14
N LEU A 252 -4.98 22.53 0.00
CA LEU A 252 -5.19 23.97 -0.07
C LEU A 252 -6.70 24.21 0.01
N ALA A 253 -7.15 25.04 0.93
CA ALA A 253 -8.56 25.24 1.18
C ALA A 253 -8.87 26.70 1.56
N GLN A 254 -10.14 27.07 1.47
CA GLN A 254 -10.64 28.39 1.84
C GLN A 254 -11.80 28.26 2.84
N GLY A 255 -11.98 29.27 3.66
CA GLY A 255 -13.01 29.32 4.70
C GLY A 255 -12.50 28.91 6.09
N PRO A 256 -13.38 29.01 7.10
CA PRO A 256 -13.02 28.67 8.48
C PRO A 256 -12.69 27.18 8.63
N PRO A 257 -11.82 26.78 9.57
CA PRO A 257 -11.32 25.42 9.69
C PRO A 257 -12.38 24.33 9.81
N ASP A 258 -13.48 24.62 10.49
CA ASP A 258 -14.62 23.71 10.69
C ASP A 258 -15.50 23.52 9.44
N LYS A 259 -15.39 24.43 8.47
CA LYS A 259 -16.12 24.45 7.19
C LYS A 259 -15.21 24.67 5.99
N ALA A 260 -13.91 24.44 6.15
CA ALA A 260 -12.94 24.65 5.10
C ALA A 260 -13.28 23.83 3.85
N GLN A 261 -13.30 24.49 2.70
CA GLN A 261 -13.63 23.90 1.42
C GLN A 261 -12.34 23.68 0.61
N PRO A 262 -12.02 22.44 0.22
CA PRO A 262 -10.80 22.15 -0.51
C PRO A 262 -10.86 22.72 -1.93
N ILE A 263 -9.74 23.31 -2.35
CA ILE A 263 -9.52 23.80 -3.73
C ILE A 263 -8.62 22.81 -4.45
N LEU A 264 -7.62 22.28 -3.76
CA LEU A 264 -6.59 21.41 -4.32
C LEU A 264 -6.08 20.44 -3.26
N TRP A 265 -6.01 19.16 -3.63
CA TRP A 265 -5.40 18.13 -2.81
C TRP A 265 -3.88 18.11 -2.95
N VAL A 266 -3.19 17.92 -1.85
CA VAL A 266 -1.73 17.78 -1.78
C VAL A 266 -1.40 16.42 -1.20
N VAL A 267 -0.91 15.51 -2.02
CA VAL A 267 -0.58 14.14 -1.60
C VAL A 267 0.88 13.86 -1.95
N LEU A 268 1.63 13.29 -1.01
CA LEU A 268 2.97 12.76 -1.28
C LEU A 268 2.87 11.33 -1.78
N GLY A 269 3.72 10.99 -2.75
CA GLY A 269 3.99 9.58 -3.10
C GLY A 269 4.77 8.86 -2.00
N LYS A 270 4.96 7.55 -2.16
CA LYS A 270 5.85 6.77 -1.27
C LYS A 270 7.24 7.41 -1.22
N PRO A 271 7.86 7.48 -0.04
CA PRO A 271 9.25 7.94 0.08
C PRO A 271 10.17 7.07 -0.78
N SER A 272 11.15 7.69 -1.42
CA SER A 272 12.21 6.97 -2.15
C SER A 272 13.21 6.26 -1.22
N ARG A 273 13.26 6.66 0.04
CA ARG A 273 14.10 6.07 1.09
C ARG A 273 13.40 4.90 1.75
N ALA A 274 14.19 3.97 2.28
CA ALA A 274 13.71 2.81 3.02
C ALA A 274 12.84 3.16 4.25
N PHE A 275 13.00 4.37 4.77
CA PHE A 275 12.32 4.90 5.95
C PHE A 275 12.27 6.42 5.90
N SER A 276 11.18 7.02 6.36
CA SER A 276 11.02 8.47 6.48
C SER A 276 10.24 8.82 7.76
N PRO A 277 10.79 9.64 8.65
CA PRO A 277 10.07 10.14 9.82
C PRO A 277 8.81 10.92 9.42
N GLY A 278 7.75 10.85 10.23
CA GLY A 278 6.49 11.55 9.94
C GLY A 278 6.66 13.06 9.85
N VAL A 279 7.52 13.63 10.69
CA VAL A 279 7.85 15.07 10.67
C VAL A 279 8.54 15.48 9.36
N GLU A 280 9.43 14.62 8.82
CA GLU A 280 10.05 14.84 7.50
C GLU A 280 9.03 14.77 6.38
N CYS A 281 8.12 13.80 6.43
CA CYS A 281 7.01 13.71 5.47
C CYS A 281 6.13 14.97 5.49
N LEU A 282 5.82 15.52 6.66
CA LEU A 282 5.08 16.77 6.78
C LEU A 282 5.86 17.94 6.19
N GLY A 283 7.16 18.05 6.43
CA GLY A 283 8.02 19.08 5.83
C GLY A 283 7.95 19.03 4.29
N ASN A 284 8.10 17.85 3.71
CA ASN A 284 7.99 17.66 2.27
C ASN A 284 6.59 17.99 1.73
N LEU A 285 5.54 17.67 2.49
CA LEU A 285 4.16 18.01 2.15
C LEU A 285 3.92 19.51 2.15
N ILE A 286 4.44 20.23 3.16
CA ILE A 286 4.36 21.68 3.27
C ILE A 286 5.07 22.34 2.07
N MET A 287 6.30 21.93 1.76
CA MET A 287 7.04 22.45 0.60
C MET A 287 6.27 22.23 -0.71
N LYS A 288 5.70 21.05 -0.88
CA LYS A 288 4.86 20.74 -2.04
C LYS A 288 3.61 21.61 -2.08
N GLY A 289 2.92 21.78 -0.96
CA GLY A 289 1.72 22.62 -0.85
C GLY A 289 2.00 24.09 -1.17
N ARG A 290 3.06 24.67 -0.61
CA ARG A 290 3.52 26.04 -0.91
C ARG A 290 3.85 26.21 -2.39
N LYS A 291 4.61 25.26 -2.98
CA LYS A 291 4.96 25.28 -4.40
C LYS A 291 3.72 25.19 -5.31
N LEU A 292 2.74 24.35 -4.94
CA LEU A 292 1.50 24.24 -5.69
C LEU A 292 0.64 25.50 -5.60
N ALA A 293 0.57 26.13 -4.41
CA ALA A 293 -0.14 27.39 -4.22
C ALA A 293 0.46 28.50 -5.12
N LEU A 294 1.78 28.67 -5.09
CA LEU A 294 2.46 29.63 -5.97
C LEU A 294 2.24 29.31 -7.45
N LYS A 295 2.39 28.05 -7.84
CA LYS A 295 2.28 27.65 -9.25
C LYS A 295 0.88 27.84 -9.82
N HIS A 296 -0.17 27.52 -9.05
CA HIS A 296 -1.54 27.44 -9.55
C HIS A 296 -2.43 28.61 -9.11
N LEU A 297 -2.12 29.24 -7.98
CA LEU A 297 -2.93 30.31 -7.41
C LEU A 297 -2.17 31.66 -7.38
N GLY A 298 -0.90 31.66 -7.73
CA GLY A 298 -0.08 32.86 -7.79
C GLY A 298 0.30 33.48 -6.43
N ALA A 299 -0.05 32.82 -5.32
CA ALA A 299 0.19 33.32 -3.97
C ALA A 299 0.59 32.18 -3.03
N GLU A 300 1.37 32.52 -1.99
CA GLU A 300 1.61 31.58 -0.88
C GLU A 300 0.36 31.45 0.00
N PRO A 301 0.19 30.31 0.72
CA PRO A 301 -0.87 30.19 1.71
C PRO A 301 -0.76 31.30 2.77
N THR A 302 -1.89 31.79 3.23
CA THR A 302 -1.95 32.77 4.32
C THR A 302 -1.67 32.11 5.67
N LYS A 303 -2.15 30.88 5.83
CA LYS A 303 -1.93 30.08 7.04
C LYS A 303 -1.52 28.67 6.67
N ILE A 304 -0.68 28.07 7.53
CA ILE A 304 -0.35 26.64 7.49
C ILE A 304 -0.86 26.01 8.78
N TYR A 305 -1.74 25.03 8.66
CA TYR A 305 -2.28 24.27 9.78
C TYR A 305 -1.50 22.97 9.96
N LEU A 306 -0.73 22.90 11.04
CA LEU A 306 0.05 21.72 11.42
C LEU A 306 -0.82 20.75 12.24
N PRO A 307 -0.65 19.41 12.08
CA PRO A 307 -1.52 18.41 12.70
C PRO A 307 -1.11 18.06 14.14
N PHE A 308 -0.46 18.97 14.85
CA PHE A 308 0.06 18.76 16.20
C PHE A 308 0.00 20.04 17.04
N ARG A 309 0.31 19.94 18.34
CA ARG A 309 0.26 21.05 19.28
C ARG A 309 1.46 21.98 19.12
N LYS A 310 1.30 23.25 19.50
CA LYS A 310 2.32 24.30 19.41
C LYS A 310 3.64 23.92 20.12
N GLN A 311 3.56 23.26 21.26
CA GLN A 311 4.73 22.82 22.01
C GLN A 311 5.59 21.83 21.25
N PHE A 312 4.96 20.90 20.53
CA PHE A 312 5.66 19.93 19.68
C PHE A 312 6.32 20.58 18.46
N SER A 313 5.79 21.68 17.95
CA SER A 313 6.35 22.42 16.81
C SER A 313 7.77 22.90 17.07
N ALA A 314 8.03 23.48 18.22
CA ALA A 314 9.36 23.98 18.58
C ALA A 314 10.39 22.83 18.68
N GLN A 315 9.98 21.70 19.24
CA GLN A 315 10.83 20.51 19.34
C GLN A 315 11.08 19.88 17.96
N SER A 316 10.03 19.73 17.16
CA SER A 316 10.13 19.05 15.85
C SER A 316 10.91 19.85 14.81
N THR A 317 10.90 21.18 14.83
CA THR A 317 11.75 22.01 13.96
C THR A 317 13.23 21.92 14.35
N THR A 318 13.53 21.68 15.61
CA THR A 318 14.92 21.44 16.08
C THR A 318 15.42 20.04 15.66
N ILE A 319 14.51 19.06 15.60
CA ILE A 319 14.84 17.66 15.29
C ILE A 319 14.87 17.41 13.78
N SER A 320 13.99 18.07 13.01
CA SER A 320 13.84 17.84 11.56
C SER A 320 14.24 19.06 10.76
N GLU A 321 15.37 18.96 10.09
CA GLU A 321 15.85 19.95 9.12
C GLU A 321 14.83 20.19 7.99
N HIS A 322 14.16 19.13 7.51
CA HIS A 322 13.15 19.22 6.46
C HIS A 322 11.93 20.05 6.88
N LEU A 323 11.47 19.91 8.13
CA LEU A 323 10.38 20.73 8.63
C LEU A 323 10.82 22.18 8.82
N ALA A 324 12.01 22.40 9.35
CA ALA A 324 12.58 23.74 9.51
C ALA A 324 12.72 24.44 8.14
N MET A 325 13.25 23.74 7.13
CA MET A 325 13.36 24.26 5.77
C MET A 325 11.98 24.55 5.13
N ALA A 326 10.99 23.68 5.36
CA ALA A 326 9.66 23.86 4.81
C ALA A 326 8.95 25.10 5.36
N LEU A 327 9.23 25.48 6.59
CA LEU A 327 8.67 26.66 7.27
C LEU A 327 9.57 27.91 7.12
N ALA A 328 10.81 27.74 6.67
CA ALA A 328 11.73 28.85 6.46
C ALA A 328 11.18 29.83 5.40
N GLY A 329 11.30 31.12 5.70
CA GLY A 329 10.83 32.18 4.80
C GLY A 329 9.30 32.23 4.59
N PHE A 330 8.52 31.46 5.34
CA PHE A 330 7.07 31.57 5.31
C PHE A 330 6.62 32.84 6.06
N GLY A 331 6.01 33.78 5.31
CA GLY A 331 5.57 35.07 5.85
C GLY A 331 4.15 35.05 6.45
N GLY A 332 3.44 33.91 6.35
CA GLY A 332 2.09 33.75 6.87
C GLY A 332 2.05 33.25 8.31
N GLU A 333 0.88 32.86 8.76
CA GLU A 333 0.62 32.42 10.13
C GLU A 333 0.64 30.89 10.25
N ILE A 334 1.28 30.35 11.27
CA ILE A 334 1.25 28.92 11.60
C ILE A 334 0.17 28.66 12.65
N ARG A 335 -0.74 27.76 12.37
CA ARG A 335 -1.82 27.31 13.23
C ARG A 335 -1.69 25.81 13.53
N TYR A 336 -2.45 25.33 14.51
CA TYR A 336 -2.28 23.99 15.05
C TYR A 336 -3.59 23.25 15.21
N ALA A 337 -3.53 21.91 15.09
CA ALA A 337 -4.57 20.97 15.47
C ALA A 337 -5.96 21.20 14.84
N ALA A 338 -6.03 21.73 13.63
CA ALA A 338 -7.29 21.87 12.90
C ALA A 338 -7.75 20.53 12.32
N LYS A 339 -9.05 20.26 12.37
CA LYS A 339 -9.70 19.06 11.83
C LYS A 339 -10.79 19.44 10.83
N PRO A 340 -10.44 19.79 9.59
CA PRO A 340 -11.41 20.04 8.53
C PRO A 340 -12.30 18.82 8.25
N PRO A 341 -13.48 18.99 7.61
CA PRO A 341 -14.43 17.89 7.38
C PRO A 341 -13.86 16.67 6.66
N TRP A 342 -12.95 16.86 5.71
CA TRP A 342 -12.32 15.75 4.96
C TRP A 342 -11.38 14.88 5.79
N THR A 343 -10.94 15.32 6.96
CA THR A 343 -10.08 14.51 7.84
C THR A 343 -10.74 13.24 8.34
N GLN A 344 -12.07 13.18 8.32
CA GLN A 344 -12.83 11.98 8.66
C GLN A 344 -12.62 10.82 7.68
N LEU A 345 -12.18 11.13 6.46
CA LEU A 345 -11.87 10.13 5.43
C LEU A 345 -10.44 9.59 5.52
N LEU A 346 -9.62 10.14 6.41
CA LEU A 346 -8.21 9.83 6.53
C LEU A 346 -7.94 8.99 7.78
N ALA A 347 -7.08 7.99 7.66
CA ALA A 347 -6.49 7.27 8.79
C ALA A 347 -5.33 8.10 9.38
N ILE A 348 -5.66 9.20 10.06
CA ILE A 348 -4.68 10.13 10.62
C ILE A 348 -3.94 9.47 11.78
N VAL A 349 -2.63 9.67 11.81
CA VAL A 349 -1.74 9.26 12.90
C VAL A 349 -1.24 10.50 13.63
N ASP A 350 -1.40 10.53 14.95
CA ASP A 350 -0.87 11.60 15.79
C ASP A 350 0.66 11.53 15.84
N ILE A 351 1.31 12.65 15.51
CA ILE A 351 2.77 12.75 15.50
C ILE A 351 3.31 13.26 16.83
N ASP A 352 2.54 14.03 17.59
CA ASP A 352 2.94 14.66 18.83
C ASP A 352 2.87 13.75 20.07
N LEU A 353 2.99 12.44 19.83
CA LEU A 353 3.14 11.46 20.91
C LEU A 353 4.54 11.55 21.55
N PRO A 354 4.66 11.23 22.85
CA PRO A 354 5.97 11.14 23.50
C PRO A 354 6.91 10.19 22.73
N PRO A 355 8.18 10.52 22.56
CA PRO A 355 9.13 9.64 21.88
C PRO A 355 9.21 8.30 22.60
N LYS A 356 9.06 7.22 21.85
CA LYS A 356 9.09 5.85 22.36
C LYS A 356 10.52 5.32 22.45
N ILE A 357 11.42 5.89 21.67
CA ILE A 357 12.81 5.48 21.54
C ILE A 357 13.71 6.64 21.93
N VAL A 358 14.67 6.37 22.80
CA VAL A 358 15.65 7.32 23.28
C VAL A 358 17.08 6.78 23.10
N ASP A 359 18.08 7.67 23.09
CA ASP A 359 19.49 7.34 22.86
C ASP A 359 20.30 7.11 24.15
N ARG A 360 19.66 7.30 25.32
CA ARG A 360 20.30 7.15 26.63
C ARG A 360 19.70 6.00 27.41
N PRO A 361 20.53 5.20 28.11
CA PRO A 361 20.04 4.15 29.00
C PRO A 361 19.12 4.71 30.09
N GLN A 362 18.07 3.94 30.41
CA GLN A 362 17.16 4.24 31.50
C GLN A 362 16.98 3.00 32.39
N PRO A 363 16.42 3.14 33.61
CA PRO A 363 16.15 1.97 34.47
C PRO A 363 15.27 0.94 33.76
N GLY A 364 15.73 -0.30 33.73
CA GLY A 364 15.06 -1.41 33.07
C GLY A 364 16.04 -2.49 32.61
N PRO A 365 15.57 -3.63 32.12
CA PRO A 365 16.43 -4.70 31.61
C PRO A 365 17.26 -4.23 30.41
N THR A 366 18.50 -4.74 30.33
CA THR A 366 19.42 -4.48 29.22
C THR A 366 19.61 -5.75 28.41
N ILE A 367 19.34 -5.69 27.10
CA ILE A 367 19.48 -6.80 26.18
C ILE A 367 20.51 -6.44 25.09
N PHE A 368 21.45 -7.33 24.89
CA PHE A 368 22.49 -7.24 23.89
C PHE A 368 22.07 -8.03 22.66
N THR A 369 22.12 -7.42 21.49
CA THR A 369 21.67 -8.02 20.23
C THR A 369 22.80 -8.08 19.23
N ASP A 370 22.93 -9.20 18.54
CA ASP A 370 23.90 -9.42 17.47
C ASP A 370 23.38 -10.47 16.48
N ALA A 371 23.98 -10.51 15.29
CA ALA A 371 23.67 -11.49 14.27
C ALA A 371 24.91 -11.95 13.50
N SER A 372 24.92 -13.21 13.09
CA SER A 372 25.99 -13.80 12.32
C SER A 372 25.48 -14.32 10.97
N SER A 373 26.09 -13.83 9.89
CA SER A 373 25.83 -14.33 8.55
C SER A 373 26.37 -15.75 8.31
N LEU A 374 27.43 -16.14 9.03
CA LEU A 374 28.02 -17.47 8.91
C LEU A 374 27.08 -18.57 9.39
N THR A 375 26.36 -18.30 10.48
CA THR A 375 25.40 -19.22 11.09
C THR A 375 23.96 -18.90 10.71
N SER A 376 23.72 -17.80 9.98
CA SER A 376 22.38 -17.23 9.71
C SER A 376 21.54 -17.09 10.97
N THR A 377 22.15 -16.71 12.09
CA THR A 377 21.55 -16.67 13.41
C THR A 377 21.53 -15.24 13.96
N ALA A 378 20.39 -14.86 14.49
CA ALA A 378 20.19 -13.66 15.29
C ALA A 378 20.06 -14.05 16.76
N ALA A 379 20.74 -13.34 17.66
CA ALA A 379 20.77 -13.62 19.09
C ALA A 379 20.46 -12.38 19.92
N ALA A 380 19.71 -12.59 21.01
CA ALA A 380 19.50 -11.60 22.06
C ALA A 380 19.92 -12.19 23.41
N VAL A 381 20.77 -11.48 24.14
CA VAL A 381 21.42 -11.95 25.37
C VAL A 381 21.19 -10.93 26.48
N TRP A 382 20.84 -11.39 27.66
CA TRP A 382 20.64 -10.54 28.83
C TRP A 382 21.10 -11.24 30.11
N GLN A 383 21.30 -10.47 31.15
CA GLN A 383 21.65 -11.00 32.47
C GLN A 383 20.43 -10.98 33.38
N SER A 384 20.10 -12.12 33.98
CA SER A 384 19.07 -12.27 34.99
C SER A 384 19.64 -13.04 36.19
N GLU A 385 19.50 -12.49 37.39
CA GLU A 385 19.99 -13.12 38.63
C GLU A 385 21.46 -13.62 38.55
N GLU A 386 22.35 -12.75 38.04
CA GLU A 386 23.78 -13.01 37.78
C GLU A 386 24.05 -14.09 36.70
N GLN A 387 23.04 -14.66 36.08
CA GLN A 387 23.20 -15.62 34.99
C GLN A 387 22.89 -14.98 33.62
N TRP A 388 23.72 -15.29 32.63
CA TRP A 388 23.49 -14.91 31.27
C TRP A 388 22.46 -15.80 30.60
N GLN A 389 21.40 -15.20 30.08
CA GLN A 389 20.34 -15.81 29.31
C GLN A 389 20.47 -15.46 27.84
N CYS A 390 19.99 -16.32 26.97
CA CYS A 390 20.10 -16.13 25.52
C CYS A 390 18.88 -16.68 24.80
N ILE A 391 18.38 -15.93 23.83
CA ILE A 391 17.40 -16.39 22.85
C ILE A 391 17.94 -16.18 21.44
N LYS A 392 17.73 -17.14 20.55
CA LYS A 392 18.23 -17.10 19.18
C LYS A 392 17.12 -17.46 18.18
N THR A 393 17.30 -16.99 16.95
CA THR A 393 16.55 -17.48 15.79
C THR A 393 17.51 -17.67 14.62
N THR A 394 17.28 -18.72 13.82
CA THR A 394 18.08 -19.02 12.64
C THR A 394 17.19 -19.00 11.42
N ASP A 395 17.57 -18.23 10.40
CA ASP A 395 16.87 -18.17 9.13
C ASP A 395 17.87 -17.90 7.99
N PRO A 396 18.19 -18.92 7.17
CA PRO A 396 19.14 -18.77 6.07
C PRO A 396 18.61 -17.92 4.90
N THR A 397 17.33 -17.56 4.91
CA THR A 397 16.73 -16.72 3.84
C THR A 397 16.91 -15.23 4.09
N LEU A 398 17.28 -14.84 5.31
CA LEU A 398 17.45 -13.45 5.70
C LEU A 398 18.84 -12.92 5.40
N SER A 399 18.92 -11.69 4.94
CA SER A 399 20.19 -10.95 4.83
C SER A 399 20.76 -10.59 6.21
N VAL A 400 22.03 -10.21 6.28
CA VAL A 400 22.67 -9.80 7.53
C VAL A 400 21.89 -8.69 8.23
N GLN A 401 21.48 -7.66 7.49
CA GLN A 401 20.69 -6.55 8.05
C GLN A 401 19.33 -6.99 8.59
N GLN A 402 18.70 -7.97 7.92
CA GLN A 402 17.44 -8.55 8.40
C GLN A 402 17.65 -9.42 9.65
N LEU A 403 18.77 -10.13 9.75
CA LEU A 403 19.13 -10.90 10.95
C LEU A 403 19.43 -9.98 12.15
N GLU A 404 20.14 -8.88 11.94
CA GLU A 404 20.37 -7.86 12.97
C GLU A 404 19.05 -7.23 13.46
N ALA A 405 18.16 -6.93 12.54
CA ALA A 405 16.80 -6.49 12.89
C ALA A 405 16.02 -7.57 13.65
N ALA A 406 16.13 -8.83 13.23
CA ALA A 406 15.49 -9.96 13.90
C ALA A 406 15.98 -10.13 15.35
N ALA A 407 17.25 -9.84 15.64
CA ALA A 407 17.77 -9.84 17.01
C ALA A 407 17.09 -8.77 17.89
N VAL A 408 16.85 -7.59 17.35
CA VAL A 408 16.10 -6.52 18.03
C VAL A 408 14.63 -6.91 18.22
N VAL A 409 14.01 -7.56 17.23
CA VAL A 409 12.64 -8.08 17.34
C VAL A 409 12.52 -9.11 18.48
N LEU A 410 13.50 -10.01 18.61
CA LEU A 410 13.55 -10.96 19.72
C LEU A 410 13.64 -10.22 21.07
N ALA A 411 14.51 -9.22 21.17
CA ALA A 411 14.66 -8.41 22.38
C ALA A 411 13.35 -7.72 22.77
N CYS A 412 12.65 -7.12 21.82
CA CYS A 412 11.38 -6.44 22.04
C CYS A 412 10.28 -7.35 22.60
N GLY A 413 10.31 -8.65 22.27
CA GLY A 413 9.33 -9.62 22.74
C GLY A 413 9.55 -10.11 24.18
N LEU A 414 10.76 -9.91 24.73
CA LEU A 414 11.11 -10.48 26.06
C LEU A 414 10.48 -9.73 27.24
N PHE A 415 10.41 -8.40 27.16
CA PHE A 415 9.89 -7.55 28.26
C PHE A 415 8.91 -6.51 27.70
N PRO A 416 7.71 -6.88 27.30
CA PRO A 416 6.83 -6.01 26.49
C PRO A 416 6.28 -4.79 27.21
N GLU A 417 6.24 -4.79 28.55
CA GLU A 417 5.63 -3.71 29.34
C GLU A 417 6.65 -2.76 29.99
N GLU A 418 7.87 -3.22 30.18
CA GLU A 418 8.92 -2.48 30.87
C GLU A 418 9.73 -1.62 29.89
N HIS A 419 10.48 -0.62 30.43
CA HIS A 419 11.50 0.04 29.66
C HIS A 419 12.63 -0.94 29.31
N LEU A 420 13.08 -0.95 28.06
CA LEU A 420 14.08 -1.88 27.57
C LEU A 420 15.29 -1.14 27.04
N ASN A 421 16.49 -1.48 27.52
CA ASN A 421 17.74 -0.99 26.94
C ASN A 421 18.25 -2.04 25.94
N ILE A 422 18.29 -1.69 24.66
CA ILE A 422 18.83 -2.54 23.59
C ILE A 422 20.21 -2.05 23.23
N VAL A 423 21.20 -2.93 23.32
CA VAL A 423 22.59 -2.66 22.92
C VAL A 423 22.90 -3.45 21.67
N THR A 424 23.41 -2.78 20.65
CA THR A 424 23.80 -3.39 19.38
C THR A 424 25.08 -2.78 18.84
N ASP A 425 25.89 -3.55 18.14
CA ASP A 425 27.07 -3.05 17.42
C ASP A 425 26.75 -2.72 15.94
N SER A 426 25.56 -3.04 15.49
CA SER A 426 25.07 -2.62 14.18
C SER A 426 24.70 -1.14 14.17
N ILE A 427 25.59 -0.32 13.61
CA ILE A 427 25.32 1.12 13.44
C ILE A 427 24.09 1.37 12.55
N PHE A 428 23.82 0.47 11.59
CA PHE A 428 22.68 0.55 10.71
C PHE A 428 21.37 0.39 11.49
N VAL A 429 21.26 -0.67 12.30
CA VAL A 429 20.06 -0.94 13.10
C VAL A 429 19.87 0.14 14.17
N ALA A 430 20.96 0.55 14.86
CA ALA A 430 20.90 1.59 15.88
C ALA A 430 20.37 2.92 15.31
N ARG A 431 20.92 3.38 14.19
CA ARG A 431 20.47 4.61 13.51
C ARG A 431 19.02 4.52 13.04
N LEU A 432 18.63 3.37 12.50
CA LEU A 432 17.28 3.15 12.02
C LEU A 432 16.27 3.17 13.18
N CYS A 433 16.56 2.50 14.29
CA CYS A 433 15.74 2.52 15.50
C CYS A 433 15.61 3.94 16.09
N LEU A 434 16.71 4.68 16.21
CA LEU A 434 16.70 6.05 16.72
C LEU A 434 15.91 7.00 15.82
N ALA A 435 15.96 6.79 14.49
CA ALA A 435 15.15 7.54 13.55
C ALA A 435 13.65 7.23 13.68
N MET A 436 13.26 6.09 14.23
CA MET A 436 11.89 5.68 14.53
C MET A 436 11.37 6.19 15.88
N SER A 437 11.94 7.24 16.44
CA SER A 437 11.53 7.80 17.74
C SER A 437 10.05 8.19 17.80
N GLY A 438 9.46 8.54 16.66
CA GLY A 438 8.05 8.86 16.47
C GLY A 438 7.42 8.13 15.29
N PRO A 439 6.14 8.42 14.96
CA PRO A 439 5.44 7.88 13.79
C PRO A 439 6.20 8.12 12.49
N SER A 440 6.20 7.12 11.60
CA SER A 440 7.06 7.10 10.42
C SER A 440 6.46 6.29 9.27
N VAL A 441 7.04 6.41 8.09
CA VAL A 441 6.72 5.56 6.93
C VAL A 441 7.89 4.60 6.70
N ALA A 442 7.68 3.32 7.00
CA ALA A 442 8.61 2.23 6.74
C ALA A 442 8.31 1.60 5.39
N VAL A 443 9.31 1.51 4.51
CA VAL A 443 9.17 0.97 3.15
C VAL A 443 9.98 -0.31 2.97
N SER A 444 11.19 -0.39 3.54
CA SER A 444 12.00 -1.61 3.46
C SER A 444 11.52 -2.68 4.45
N THR A 445 11.77 -3.94 4.12
CA THR A 445 11.43 -5.09 4.98
C THR A 445 12.03 -4.95 6.38
N VAL A 446 13.31 -4.51 6.46
CA VAL A 446 13.98 -4.28 7.74
C VAL A 446 13.30 -3.18 8.56
N ALA A 447 12.94 -2.06 7.91
CA ALA A 447 12.27 -0.96 8.59
C ALA A 447 10.86 -1.37 9.07
N MET A 448 10.12 -2.14 8.27
CA MET A 448 8.79 -2.66 8.67
C MET A 448 8.89 -3.63 9.86
N MET A 449 9.85 -4.54 9.86
CA MET A 449 10.08 -5.47 10.97
C MET A 449 10.37 -4.73 12.28
N LEU A 450 11.27 -3.75 12.23
CA LEU A 450 11.65 -2.95 13.40
C LEU A 450 10.50 -2.08 13.89
N GLU A 451 9.79 -1.39 12.99
CA GLU A 451 8.64 -0.55 13.35
C GLU A 451 7.57 -1.37 14.05
N GLU A 452 7.19 -2.52 13.51
CA GLU A 452 6.19 -3.40 14.12
C GLU A 452 6.63 -3.86 15.52
N ALA A 453 7.86 -4.31 15.69
CA ALA A 453 8.37 -4.78 16.98
C ALA A 453 8.47 -3.66 18.02
N LEU A 454 8.95 -2.48 17.63
CA LEU A 454 9.17 -1.35 18.53
C LEU A 454 7.84 -0.72 18.97
N PHE A 455 6.85 -0.62 18.10
CA PHE A 455 5.57 0.05 18.40
C PHE A 455 4.48 -0.88 18.91
N SER A 456 4.62 -2.21 18.78
CA SER A 456 3.68 -3.18 19.35
C SER A 456 3.80 -3.30 20.86
N ARG A 457 4.97 -3.01 21.45
CA ARG A 457 5.20 -3.06 22.89
C ARG A 457 4.67 -1.83 23.61
N LYS A 458 4.32 -1.97 24.89
CA LYS A 458 3.83 -0.86 25.73
C LYS A 458 4.98 0.00 26.29
N GLY A 459 6.06 -0.64 26.75
CA GLY A 459 7.22 0.05 27.33
C GLY A 459 8.01 0.87 26.32
N THR A 460 8.75 1.87 26.81
CA THR A 460 9.71 2.65 26.05
C THR A 460 11.02 1.88 25.82
N ILE A 461 11.86 2.35 24.90
CA ILE A 461 13.10 1.67 24.51
C ILE A 461 14.24 2.67 24.48
N SER A 462 15.40 2.27 24.98
CA SER A 462 16.68 2.93 24.70
C SER A 462 17.47 2.07 23.73
N VAL A 463 18.02 2.68 22.69
CA VAL A 463 18.89 2.00 21.72
C VAL A 463 20.29 2.58 21.84
N ILE A 464 21.26 1.72 22.16
CA ILE A 464 22.63 2.08 22.47
C ILE A 464 23.54 1.39 21.48
N HIS A 465 24.28 2.17 20.71
CA HIS A 465 25.32 1.62 19.83
C HIS A 465 26.63 1.46 20.57
N VAL A 466 27.27 0.31 20.40
CA VAL A 466 28.61 0.01 20.88
C VAL A 466 29.50 -0.38 19.72
N ASN A 467 30.80 -0.02 19.80
CA ASN A 467 31.74 -0.45 18.77
C ASN A 467 32.16 -1.90 18.99
N SER A 468 32.10 -2.72 17.92
CA SER A 468 32.60 -4.10 17.95
C SER A 468 34.07 -4.13 18.35
N HIS A 469 34.42 -5.11 19.17
CA HIS A 469 35.83 -5.39 19.55
C HIS A 469 36.60 -4.22 20.24
N ASN A 470 35.91 -3.41 21.03
CA ASN A 470 36.60 -2.37 21.84
C ASN A 470 37.49 -3.04 22.90
N PRO A 471 38.77 -2.61 23.04
CA PRO A 471 39.67 -3.15 24.05
C PRO A 471 39.26 -2.80 25.49
N VAL A 472 38.50 -1.73 25.70
CA VAL A 472 38.00 -1.35 27.03
C VAL A 472 36.76 -2.17 27.38
N LYS A 473 36.90 -3.06 28.36
CA LYS A 473 35.83 -3.98 28.76
C LYS A 473 34.98 -3.39 29.89
N GLY A 474 33.96 -2.65 29.54
CA GLY A 474 32.85 -2.30 30.43
C GLY A 474 31.65 -3.25 30.27
N PHE A 475 30.60 -3.03 31.07
CA PHE A 475 29.37 -3.84 31.06
C PHE A 475 28.77 -4.00 29.65
N PHE A 476 28.67 -2.92 28.89
CA PHE A 476 28.13 -2.95 27.54
C PHE A 476 29.00 -3.77 26.57
N GLN A 477 30.33 -3.70 26.70
CA GLN A 477 31.23 -4.47 25.85
C GLN A 477 31.19 -5.97 26.18
N ILE A 478 31.15 -6.31 27.47
CA ILE A 478 31.05 -7.71 27.91
C ILE A 478 29.76 -8.35 27.39
N GLY A 479 28.65 -7.62 27.48
CA GLY A 479 27.36 -8.09 26.97
C GLY A 479 27.35 -8.24 25.44
N ASN A 480 27.96 -7.29 24.71
CA ASN A 480 28.11 -7.39 23.27
C ASN A 480 28.96 -8.58 22.84
N ASP A 481 30.09 -8.84 23.51
CA ASP A 481 30.95 -10.01 23.27
C ASP A 481 30.16 -11.33 23.52
N LYS A 482 29.24 -11.34 24.48
CA LYS A 482 28.34 -12.47 24.75
C LYS A 482 27.31 -12.67 23.63
N ALA A 483 26.73 -11.58 23.10
CA ALA A 483 25.80 -11.64 21.99
C ALA A 483 26.48 -12.13 20.69
N ASP A 484 27.68 -11.64 20.39
CA ASP A 484 28.52 -12.07 19.26
C ASP A 484 28.85 -13.57 19.35
N ALA A 485 29.30 -14.03 20.52
CA ALA A 485 29.57 -15.43 20.78
C ALA A 485 28.30 -16.29 20.64
N ALA A 486 27.16 -15.80 21.10
CA ALA A 486 25.87 -16.49 20.96
C ALA A 486 25.42 -16.59 19.50
N ALA A 487 25.56 -15.53 18.70
CA ALA A 487 25.20 -15.53 17.28
C ALA A 487 26.11 -16.46 16.44
N LYS A 488 27.40 -16.53 16.76
CA LYS A 488 28.39 -17.39 16.09
C LYS A 488 28.39 -18.85 16.57
N GLY A 489 27.90 -19.07 17.81
CA GLY A 489 27.88 -20.41 18.43
C GLY A 489 26.80 -21.32 17.87
N LEU A 490 27.05 -22.65 17.95
CA LEU A 490 26.02 -23.65 17.66
C LEU A 490 24.92 -23.62 18.72
N TRP A 491 23.70 -23.96 18.33
CA TRP A 491 22.59 -24.08 19.25
C TRP A 491 22.84 -25.18 20.28
N THR A 492 22.73 -24.83 21.56
CA THR A 492 22.77 -25.78 22.66
C THR A 492 21.34 -26.19 23.05
N LEU A 493 21.23 -27.28 23.79
CA LEU A 493 19.95 -27.72 24.37
C LEU A 493 19.33 -26.66 25.29
N ARG A 494 20.18 -25.87 25.94
CA ARG A 494 19.78 -24.74 26.79
C ARG A 494 19.17 -23.61 25.95
N ASP A 495 19.78 -23.28 24.80
CA ASP A 495 19.27 -22.27 23.88
C ASP A 495 17.89 -22.69 23.35
N ALA A 496 17.72 -23.97 22.97
CA ALA A 496 16.46 -24.50 22.49
C ALA A 496 15.38 -24.45 23.58
N ARG A 497 15.75 -24.71 24.84
CA ARG A 497 14.83 -24.61 25.97
C ARG A 497 14.35 -23.19 26.19
N GLN A 498 15.25 -22.21 26.18
CA GLN A 498 14.88 -20.79 26.30
C GLN A 498 14.02 -20.28 25.16
N LEU A 499 14.31 -20.70 23.94
CA LEU A 499 13.47 -20.36 22.79
C LEU A 499 12.05 -20.93 22.95
N HIS A 500 11.98 -22.18 23.43
CA HIS A 500 10.69 -22.82 23.72
C HIS A 500 9.93 -22.13 24.87
N GLU A 501 10.60 -21.79 25.95
CA GLU A 501 10.00 -21.07 27.09
C GLU A 501 9.45 -19.70 26.73
N SER A 502 10.10 -19.02 25.78
CA SER A 502 9.66 -17.70 25.30
C SER A 502 8.52 -17.76 24.29
N LEU A 503 8.53 -18.74 23.38
CA LEU A 503 7.62 -18.78 22.23
C LEU A 503 6.68 -20.00 22.24
N HIS A 504 6.89 -20.99 23.13
CA HIS A 504 6.13 -22.23 23.24
C HIS A 504 5.89 -22.97 21.91
N ILE A 505 6.88 -22.93 21.00
CA ILE A 505 6.79 -23.57 19.68
C ILE A 505 6.92 -25.08 19.77
N GLY A 506 6.18 -25.82 18.95
CA GLY A 506 6.17 -27.29 18.96
C GLY A 506 7.52 -27.91 18.57
N ALA A 507 7.74 -29.16 19.00
CA ALA A 507 9.02 -29.85 18.85
C ALA A 507 9.57 -29.89 17.42
N LYS A 508 8.73 -30.07 16.40
CA LYS A 508 9.15 -30.12 14.99
C LYS A 508 9.69 -28.76 14.51
N ALA A 509 9.02 -27.68 14.88
CA ALA A 509 9.44 -26.32 14.53
C ALA A 509 10.72 -25.91 15.28
N LEU A 510 10.81 -26.30 16.56
CA LEU A 510 11.97 -26.05 17.41
C LEU A 510 13.21 -26.80 16.89
N ALA A 511 13.07 -28.10 16.53
CA ALA A 511 14.14 -28.89 15.93
C ALA A 511 14.64 -28.26 14.61
N LYS A 512 13.73 -27.84 13.75
CA LYS A 512 14.09 -27.20 12.47
C LYS A 512 14.82 -25.86 12.68
N LYS A 513 14.40 -25.07 13.67
CA LYS A 513 15.03 -23.76 13.98
C LYS A 513 16.41 -23.90 14.61
N CYS A 514 16.57 -24.84 15.55
CA CYS A 514 17.82 -24.97 16.31
C CYS A 514 18.83 -25.97 15.70
N GLY A 515 18.44 -26.76 14.72
CA GLY A 515 19.30 -27.80 14.15
C GLY A 515 19.66 -28.92 15.15
N ILE A 516 18.87 -29.06 16.23
CA ILE A 516 19.08 -30.07 17.30
C ILE A 516 18.22 -31.28 17.01
N SER A 517 18.64 -32.44 17.55
CA SER A 517 17.91 -33.72 17.36
C SER A 517 16.44 -33.61 17.80
N THR A 518 15.55 -34.23 17.05
CA THR A 518 14.12 -34.25 17.36
C THR A 518 13.82 -34.94 18.72
N ALA A 519 14.68 -35.82 19.16
CA ALA A 519 14.56 -36.48 20.47
C ALA A 519 14.79 -35.48 21.62
N ASP A 520 15.88 -34.71 21.53
CA ASP A 520 16.25 -33.72 22.55
C ASP A 520 15.23 -32.60 22.64
N VAL A 521 14.74 -32.16 21.47
CA VAL A 521 13.73 -31.09 21.41
C VAL A 521 12.38 -31.56 21.93
N LYS A 522 11.98 -32.82 21.69
CA LYS A 522 10.78 -33.41 22.29
C LYS A 522 10.88 -33.44 23.83
N HIS A 523 12.08 -33.72 24.37
CA HIS A 523 12.30 -33.65 25.80
C HIS A 523 12.14 -32.22 26.34
N VAL A 524 12.67 -31.21 25.65
CA VAL A 524 12.50 -29.78 26.01
C VAL A 524 11.02 -29.41 26.09
N VAL A 525 10.24 -29.77 25.07
CA VAL A 525 8.79 -29.45 25.01
C VAL A 525 8.02 -30.23 26.11
N ALA A 526 8.36 -31.51 26.33
CA ALA A 526 7.72 -32.35 27.32
C ALA A 526 8.00 -31.93 28.77
N THR A 527 9.13 -31.28 29.03
CA THR A 527 9.51 -30.77 30.35
C THR A 527 9.08 -29.34 30.63
N CYS A 528 8.46 -28.65 29.66
CA CYS A 528 8.00 -27.28 29.83
C CYS A 528 6.79 -27.19 30.77
N PRO A 529 6.88 -26.44 31.89
CA PRO A 529 5.77 -26.35 32.85
C PRO A 529 4.49 -25.74 32.28
N HIS A 530 4.63 -24.85 31.32
CA HIS A 530 3.49 -24.17 30.65
C HIS A 530 2.81 -25.09 29.65
N CYS A 531 3.58 -25.88 28.90
CA CYS A 531 3.02 -26.82 27.92
C CYS A 531 2.41 -28.06 28.62
N GLN A 532 2.91 -28.46 29.79
CA GLN A 532 2.30 -29.51 30.62
C GLN A 532 1.05 -29.03 31.35
N LYS A 533 0.96 -27.74 31.67
CA LYS A 533 -0.21 -27.12 32.31
C LYS A 533 -1.32 -26.77 31.32
N SER A 534 -1.20 -27.13 30.04
CA SER A 534 -2.37 -27.11 29.16
C SER A 534 -3.42 -27.96 29.87
N PRO A 535 -4.51 -27.35 30.37
CA PRO A 535 -5.53 -28.14 30.99
C PRO A 535 -5.99 -29.11 29.95
N LEU A 536 -5.85 -30.37 30.30
CA LEU A 536 -6.86 -31.28 29.82
C LEU A 536 -7.36 -30.87 28.46
N TRP A 537 -6.71 -31.31 27.49
CA TRP A 537 -7.48 -32.01 26.51
C TRP A 537 -8.96 -31.87 26.80
N SER A 538 -9.43 -30.63 26.87
CA SER A 538 -10.82 -30.41 26.70
C SER A 538 -11.12 -31.12 25.39
N SER A 539 -11.93 -32.09 25.42
CA SER A 539 -12.80 -32.71 24.45
C SER A 539 -13.05 -31.88 23.17
N GLY A 540 -12.07 -31.10 22.67
CA GLY A 540 -12.37 -30.00 21.78
C GLY A 540 -11.94 -30.19 20.35
N VAL A 541 -10.82 -30.86 20.08
CA VAL A 541 -10.29 -30.84 18.71
C VAL A 541 -10.77 -32.03 17.89
N ASN A 542 -10.92 -33.21 18.48
CA ASN A 542 -11.46 -34.40 17.83
C ASN A 542 -12.38 -35.19 18.76
N PRO A 543 -13.61 -34.72 19.00
CA PRO A 543 -14.55 -35.50 19.78
C PRO A 543 -14.87 -36.80 19.03
N ARG A 544 -14.76 -37.94 19.76
CA ARG A 544 -15.26 -39.23 19.28
C ARG A 544 -16.73 -39.33 19.60
N GLY A 545 -17.48 -39.99 18.72
CA GLY A 545 -18.85 -40.37 19.00
C GLY A 545 -18.93 -41.30 20.21
N LEU A 546 -19.98 -41.21 20.98
CA LEU A 546 -20.28 -42.11 22.10
C LEU A 546 -21.06 -43.37 21.68
N LYS A 547 -21.53 -43.38 20.43
CA LYS A 547 -22.28 -44.48 19.81
C LYS A 547 -21.88 -44.59 18.32
N ALA A 548 -22.10 -45.79 17.76
CA ALA A 548 -21.91 -46.00 16.32
C ALA A 548 -22.74 -45.03 15.51
N SER A 549 -22.17 -44.51 14.42
CA SER A 549 -22.78 -43.53 13.51
C SER A 549 -23.18 -42.20 14.19
N GLU A 550 -22.57 -41.84 15.29
CA GLU A 550 -22.79 -40.54 15.92
C GLU A 550 -21.96 -39.45 15.26
N ILE A 551 -20.64 -39.64 15.12
CA ILE A 551 -19.72 -38.71 14.50
C ILE A 551 -18.82 -39.44 13.51
N TRP A 552 -18.89 -39.04 12.25
CA TRP A 552 -17.96 -39.51 11.25
C TRP A 552 -16.92 -38.42 10.94
N GLN A 553 -15.74 -38.86 10.51
CA GLN A 553 -14.76 -37.97 9.89
C GLN A 553 -14.51 -38.42 8.47
N THR A 554 -14.48 -37.47 7.52
CA THR A 554 -14.27 -37.74 6.10
C THR A 554 -13.17 -36.86 5.55
N ASP A 555 -12.28 -37.46 4.75
CA ASP A 555 -11.22 -36.78 4.04
C ASP A 555 -10.97 -37.38 2.65
N PHE A 556 -10.29 -36.62 1.78
CA PHE A 556 -9.86 -37.05 0.45
C PHE A 556 -8.33 -37.06 0.37
N THR A 557 -7.73 -38.20 0.08
CA THR A 557 -6.30 -38.33 -0.11
C THR A 557 -5.96 -38.77 -1.55
N LEU A 558 -4.86 -38.22 -2.10
CA LEU A 558 -4.38 -38.64 -3.43
C LEU A 558 -3.61 -39.96 -3.26
N CYS A 559 -4.10 -41.03 -3.87
CA CYS A 559 -3.46 -42.34 -3.81
C CYS A 559 -2.77 -42.66 -5.14
N GLN A 560 -1.48 -42.41 -5.23
CA GLN A 560 -0.67 -42.65 -6.44
C GLN A 560 -0.48 -44.15 -6.77
N LEU A 561 -0.73 -45.02 -5.81
CA LEU A 561 -0.55 -46.49 -5.96
C LEU A 561 -1.70 -47.14 -6.74
N LEU A 562 -2.89 -46.57 -6.78
CA LEU A 562 -4.05 -47.17 -7.41
C LEU A 562 -4.14 -46.86 -8.92
N LYS A 563 -3.94 -45.62 -9.31
CA LYS A 563 -3.79 -45.13 -10.71
C LYS A 563 -3.30 -43.67 -10.65
N PRO A 564 -2.54 -43.17 -11.63
CA PRO A 564 -2.19 -41.76 -11.68
C PRO A 564 -3.43 -40.86 -11.64
N GLY A 565 -3.51 -39.98 -10.64
CA GLY A 565 -4.61 -39.04 -10.45
C GLY A 565 -5.88 -39.59 -9.80
N ALA A 566 -5.83 -40.78 -9.17
CA ALA A 566 -6.97 -41.30 -8.42
C ALA A 566 -7.04 -40.75 -6.98
N TRP A 567 -8.20 -40.29 -6.61
CA TRP A 567 -8.50 -39.83 -5.25
C TRP A 567 -9.23 -40.91 -4.46
N LEU A 568 -8.83 -41.08 -3.21
CA LEU A 568 -9.47 -41.99 -2.26
C LEU A 568 -10.24 -41.13 -1.25
N ALA A 569 -11.56 -41.26 -1.25
CA ALA A 569 -12.41 -40.71 -0.21
C ALA A 569 -12.48 -41.70 0.93
N VAL A 570 -12.19 -41.27 2.15
CA VAL A 570 -12.17 -42.10 3.34
C VAL A 570 -13.11 -41.52 4.39
N THR A 571 -13.99 -42.32 4.93
CA THR A 571 -14.82 -41.99 6.09
C THR A 571 -14.55 -42.98 7.22
N VAL A 572 -14.36 -42.45 8.42
CA VAL A 572 -14.15 -43.22 9.64
C VAL A 572 -15.29 -42.93 10.62
N ASP A 573 -15.96 -43.95 11.10
CA ASP A 573 -16.84 -43.82 12.25
C ASP A 573 -15.98 -43.71 13.52
N THR A 574 -16.02 -42.56 14.15
CA THR A 574 -15.08 -42.24 15.27
C THR A 574 -15.31 -43.06 16.54
N TYR A 575 -16.48 -43.70 16.67
CA TYR A 575 -16.78 -44.62 17.76
C TYR A 575 -16.24 -46.04 17.52
N SER A 576 -16.65 -46.65 16.40
CA SER A 576 -16.31 -48.05 16.10
C SER A 576 -14.95 -48.21 15.45
N GLY A 577 -14.39 -47.15 14.87
CA GLY A 577 -13.16 -47.19 14.08
C GLY A 577 -13.31 -47.86 12.70
N VAL A 578 -14.54 -48.15 12.27
CA VAL A 578 -14.80 -48.74 10.96
C VAL A 578 -14.51 -47.72 9.88
N ILE A 579 -13.79 -48.14 8.84
CA ILE A 579 -13.36 -47.30 7.72
C ILE A 579 -14.11 -47.74 6.48
N VAL A 580 -14.66 -46.76 5.76
CA VAL A 580 -15.20 -46.94 4.41
C VAL A 580 -14.39 -46.07 3.46
N ALA A 581 -13.85 -46.69 2.41
CA ALA A 581 -13.04 -45.99 1.41
C ALA A 581 -13.60 -46.26 0.01
N THR A 582 -13.66 -45.19 -0.82
CA THR A 582 -14.11 -45.29 -2.21
C THR A 582 -13.17 -44.49 -3.13
N GLN A 583 -12.93 -45.03 -4.32
CA GLN A 583 -12.06 -44.38 -5.31
C GLN A 583 -12.87 -43.45 -6.23
N HIS A 584 -12.35 -42.25 -6.45
CA HIS A 584 -12.94 -41.23 -7.31
C HIS A 584 -11.90 -40.58 -8.24
N PRO A 585 -12.30 -40.17 -9.46
CA PRO A 585 -11.40 -39.50 -10.39
C PRO A 585 -11.16 -38.03 -10.02
N LYS A 586 -12.01 -37.44 -9.18
CA LYS A 586 -11.96 -36.01 -8.79
C LYS A 586 -12.47 -35.84 -7.36
N THR A 587 -12.07 -34.75 -6.72
CA THR A 587 -12.56 -34.30 -5.41
C THR A 587 -13.63 -33.23 -5.61
N ASP A 588 -14.81 -33.62 -6.13
CA ASP A 588 -15.94 -32.73 -6.30
C ASP A 588 -17.12 -33.11 -5.38
N SER A 589 -18.13 -32.29 -5.33
CA SER A 589 -19.31 -32.51 -4.50
C SER A 589 -20.08 -33.76 -4.91
N LYS A 590 -20.04 -34.18 -6.19
CA LYS A 590 -20.66 -35.40 -6.67
C LYS A 590 -19.95 -36.64 -6.11
N ALA A 591 -18.61 -36.64 -6.12
CA ALA A 591 -17.79 -37.69 -5.53
C ALA A 591 -18.03 -37.78 -4.02
N THR A 592 -18.10 -36.65 -3.31
CA THR A 592 -18.40 -36.59 -1.89
C THR A 592 -19.76 -37.19 -1.56
N ILE A 593 -20.80 -36.85 -2.29
CA ILE A 593 -22.16 -37.39 -2.10
C ILE A 593 -22.21 -38.89 -2.40
N GLN A 594 -21.57 -39.34 -3.49
CA GLN A 594 -21.50 -40.77 -3.82
C GLN A 594 -20.79 -41.59 -2.74
N HIS A 595 -19.66 -41.06 -2.24
CA HIS A 595 -18.92 -41.66 -1.14
C HIS A 595 -19.78 -41.79 0.12
N TRP A 596 -20.46 -40.72 0.53
CA TRP A 596 -21.31 -40.74 1.71
C TRP A 596 -22.51 -41.67 1.56
N LEU A 597 -23.12 -41.75 0.40
CA LEU A 597 -24.20 -42.73 0.12
C LEU A 597 -23.68 -44.16 0.27
N THR A 598 -22.45 -44.43 -0.21
CA THR A 598 -21.85 -45.77 -0.01
C THR A 598 -21.56 -46.02 1.46
N ALA A 599 -20.99 -45.03 2.18
CA ALA A 599 -20.73 -45.16 3.62
C ALA A 599 -22.02 -45.37 4.44
N MET A 600 -23.10 -44.65 4.09
CA MET A 600 -24.42 -44.81 4.72
C MET A 600 -25.06 -46.15 4.46
N ALA A 601 -24.83 -46.75 3.29
CA ALA A 601 -25.33 -48.11 2.99
C ALA A 601 -24.70 -49.18 3.89
N TRP A 602 -23.45 -48.96 4.34
CA TRP A 602 -22.73 -49.86 5.22
C TRP A 602 -22.90 -49.56 6.70
N LEU A 603 -22.90 -48.28 7.09
CA LEU A 603 -22.79 -47.85 8.49
C LEU A 603 -24.09 -47.24 9.06
N GLY A 604 -25.09 -47.01 8.20
CA GLY A 604 -26.27 -46.25 8.56
C GLY A 604 -26.07 -44.73 8.41
N ILE A 605 -27.05 -43.95 8.82
CA ILE A 605 -27.04 -42.49 8.67
C ILE A 605 -26.36 -41.88 9.91
N PRO A 606 -25.27 -41.10 9.75
CA PRO A 606 -24.61 -40.46 10.89
C PRO A 606 -25.40 -39.25 11.38
N LYS A 607 -25.25 -38.89 12.65
CA LYS A 607 -25.78 -37.63 13.18
C LYS A 607 -24.95 -36.44 12.74
N GLN A 608 -23.63 -36.61 12.67
CA GLN A 608 -22.69 -35.58 12.36
C GLN A 608 -21.56 -36.10 11.47
N ILE A 609 -21.18 -35.31 10.49
CA ILE A 609 -19.96 -35.53 9.68
C ILE A 609 -19.02 -34.36 9.90
N LYS A 610 -17.75 -34.64 10.21
CA LYS A 610 -16.70 -33.66 10.31
C LYS A 610 -15.75 -33.79 9.11
N THR A 611 -15.48 -32.66 8.44
CA THR A 611 -14.62 -32.56 7.24
C THR A 611 -13.64 -31.39 7.41
N ASP A 612 -12.68 -31.27 6.51
CA ASP A 612 -11.95 -30.03 6.27
C ASP A 612 -12.82 -28.98 5.58
N ASN A 613 -12.23 -27.82 5.23
CA ASN A 613 -12.92 -26.75 4.51
C ASN A 613 -12.76 -26.86 2.97
N GLY A 614 -12.55 -28.04 2.44
CA GLY A 614 -12.44 -28.27 1.01
C GLY A 614 -13.67 -27.79 0.23
N PRO A 615 -13.50 -27.26 -1.00
CA PRO A 615 -14.61 -26.69 -1.79
C PRO A 615 -15.72 -27.72 -2.09
N ASN A 616 -15.40 -29.00 -2.14
CA ASN A 616 -16.33 -30.12 -2.30
C ASN A 616 -17.25 -30.29 -1.09
N PHE A 617 -16.75 -30.02 0.12
CA PHE A 617 -17.54 -30.13 1.35
C PHE A 617 -18.38 -28.89 1.63
N VAL A 618 -17.90 -27.71 1.24
CA VAL A 618 -18.58 -26.41 1.48
C VAL A 618 -19.61 -26.09 0.39
N SER A 619 -19.67 -26.85 -0.69
CA SER A 619 -20.55 -26.60 -1.83
C SER A 619 -22.03 -26.61 -1.47
N LYS A 620 -22.87 -25.84 -2.16
CA LYS A 620 -24.33 -25.79 -1.97
C LYS A 620 -24.97 -27.16 -2.14
N SER A 621 -24.48 -27.98 -3.07
CA SER A 621 -25.00 -29.33 -3.33
C SER A 621 -24.72 -30.28 -2.17
N THR A 622 -23.54 -30.21 -1.57
CA THR A 622 -23.17 -31.01 -0.40
C THR A 622 -23.97 -30.58 0.83
N GLN A 623 -24.13 -29.27 1.04
CA GLN A 623 -24.96 -28.74 2.13
C GLN A 623 -26.44 -29.14 1.99
N ALA A 624 -26.99 -29.07 0.78
CA ALA A 624 -28.37 -29.50 0.51
C ALA A 624 -28.55 -31.02 0.75
N PHE A 625 -27.55 -31.82 0.40
CA PHE A 625 -27.56 -33.27 0.65
C PHE A 625 -27.59 -33.58 2.15
N VAL A 626 -26.68 -33.03 2.95
CA VAL A 626 -26.65 -33.31 4.40
C VAL A 626 -27.89 -32.79 5.11
N ALA A 627 -28.41 -31.62 4.69
CA ALA A 627 -29.67 -31.09 5.21
C ALA A 627 -30.88 -32.03 4.92
N LYS A 628 -30.96 -32.60 3.70
CA LYS A 628 -32.01 -33.56 3.31
C LYS A 628 -31.99 -34.83 4.19
N TRP A 629 -30.81 -35.27 4.60
CA TRP A 629 -30.67 -36.48 5.42
C TRP A 629 -30.63 -36.18 6.95
N GLY A 630 -30.79 -34.92 7.35
CA GLY A 630 -30.79 -34.51 8.75
C GLY A 630 -29.42 -34.64 9.43
N ILE A 631 -28.33 -34.54 8.64
CA ILE A 631 -26.96 -34.71 9.11
C ILE A 631 -26.36 -33.32 9.41
N THR A 632 -25.73 -33.20 10.58
CA THR A 632 -24.98 -31.98 10.91
C THR A 632 -23.58 -32.02 10.29
N LEU A 633 -23.27 -31.10 9.37
CA LEU A 633 -21.94 -30.98 8.79
C LEU A 633 -21.11 -29.97 9.60
N VAL A 634 -19.95 -30.39 10.08
CA VAL A 634 -19.02 -29.55 10.85
C VAL A 634 -17.69 -29.49 10.12
N HIS A 635 -17.18 -28.28 9.90
CA HIS A 635 -15.87 -28.08 9.28
C HIS A 635 -14.78 -27.87 10.33
N GLY A 636 -13.60 -28.41 10.08
CA GLY A 636 -12.41 -28.16 10.88
C GLY A 636 -11.94 -26.70 10.80
N ILE A 637 -11.08 -26.30 11.72
CA ILE A 637 -10.43 -24.98 11.68
C ILE A 637 -9.44 -24.97 10.49
N PRO A 638 -9.50 -23.98 9.59
CA PRO A 638 -8.59 -23.88 8.46
C PRO A 638 -7.12 -23.97 8.90
N TYR A 639 -6.32 -24.74 8.17
CA TYR A 639 -4.89 -24.95 8.41
C TYR A 639 -4.54 -25.70 9.72
N ASN A 640 -5.50 -26.36 10.36
CA ASN A 640 -5.26 -27.20 11.52
C ASN A 640 -5.41 -28.68 11.17
N SER A 641 -4.31 -29.33 10.82
CA SER A 641 -4.25 -30.76 10.46
C SER A 641 -4.69 -31.68 11.62
N THR A 642 -4.49 -31.26 12.87
CA THR A 642 -4.92 -32.06 14.04
C THR A 642 -6.45 -32.15 14.17
N GLY A 643 -7.19 -31.29 13.47
CA GLY A 643 -8.65 -31.29 13.48
C GLY A 643 -9.30 -32.53 12.85
N GLN A 644 -8.60 -33.28 12.01
CA GLN A 644 -9.03 -34.48 11.28
C GLN A 644 -8.22 -35.74 11.61
N ALA A 645 -7.42 -35.69 12.68
CA ALA A 645 -6.43 -36.71 13.01
C ALA A 645 -6.95 -38.14 13.19
N ILE A 646 -8.26 -38.40 13.15
CA ILE A 646 -8.83 -39.76 13.22
C ILE A 646 -8.95 -40.36 11.82
N VAL A 647 -9.21 -39.53 10.78
CA VAL A 647 -9.34 -39.99 9.40
C VAL A 647 -8.02 -39.91 8.63
N GLU A 648 -7.14 -38.94 8.97
CA GLU A 648 -5.76 -38.87 8.47
C GLU A 648 -4.89 -40.01 9.01
#